data_078a10780757ba5d86222c46e04a6e5d
#
_entry.id   078a10780757ba5d86222c46e04a6e5d
#
_cell.length_a   1.000
_cell.length_b   1.000
_cell.length_c   1.000
_cell.angle_alpha   90.00
_cell.angle_beta   90.00
_cell.angle_gamma   90.00
#
_symmetry.space_group_name_H-M   'P 1'
#
loop_
_entity.id
_entity.type
_entity.pdbx_description
1 polymer ?
#
loop_
_entity_poly.entity_id
_entity_poly.type
_entity_poly.pdbx_seq_one_letter_code
_entity_poly.pdbx_strand_id
1 'polypeptide(L)'
;MVNPLNYINYFAMHPGYVLLFLCGLIGSLTSGFAQDCSVELRGRVMDRHENIPLEGAFIVLEENQAYTYSDARGLFVLESLCAGTYTLRISHPSCDDYTKQLSLQTDLDETFFLEHHITALNEIIVEEQKRQKNTETTPEVVLQGNELERFSGQSLGDALSQVSGVTTLKTGNVIVKPVIHGMFGARVALVSEGVRVNDQEWGADHAPTVDLNAVEQISVIKGAATLRYGGDTPGGVIVMQKGKPFLKDTLYGHLLSSASANGRGGAMTGSLVKGFANGNYVKGQATIKKRGDAQAPAYNLSNTGWTEAAMSMQWGRNQFLKGWEVNYSFFQNTIGILRAAHVGNVEDLERALRSEVPLRIDPFTYTIAAPKQQSQHHNAKFYYFKRWAADTKLEVHYNFQWNQREEFDIRRGEDRNKAAIDLQLMTQNLAAYLAWTGAESMAYTAGIQAELQDNFSNPDTGVKRLIPDYLKYTLAGYTTARYQPDNSLTIDAGLRLDWTLMDAQKYYDINDWEQRGYDNRYSQFEVRRLSTQLLTRPKFEFLNWAFSTGVRSQWNPVFETTLNYNLSQRAPNAAELFSDGLHHALATIEYGSLDLKKEIAHKVLLNSTYIKEGLNLNLTPYLSWVNDFILLEPAGFEQTIRGAFPYYHYKGVDAQFVGVDFEMQWRVHPQISLLQQTNWVRAKEAKTQIDLIHIPPLSAHQKLVFVHPQKKGWKWEIYNTQVASQRFFPDNNFTYQFIENGQLTTKTIDISTPPNGYSLWGSSLVLQWDLEGQRSIQLQCIVDNLANTTYRSYLNRLRFYADEMGRNIQVLIKYSL
;
A
#
# COMPACT_ATOMS: atom_id res chain seq x y z
N MET A 1 44.97 -36.76 30.23
CA MET A 1 46.47 -36.69 30.01
C MET A 1 46.68 -35.51 29.04
N VAL A 2 47.43 -34.53 29.58
CA VAL A 2 48.36 -33.60 28.95
C VAL A 2 47.69 -32.40 28.19
N ASN A 3 47.68 -31.27 28.89
CA ASN A 3 47.90 -29.90 28.42
C ASN A 3 49.38 -29.73 27.98
N PRO A 4 49.81 -28.80 27.14
CA PRO A 4 50.23 -27.48 27.61
C PRO A 4 49.95 -26.30 26.64
N LEU A 5 49.58 -25.12 27.07
CA LEU A 5 50.26 -23.88 27.51
C LEU A 5 51.43 -23.35 26.64
N ASN A 6 51.28 -22.04 26.36
CA ASN A 6 52.28 -21.00 26.11
C ASN A 6 52.82 -20.76 24.70
N TYR A 7 52.57 -19.50 24.20
CA TYR A 7 53.65 -18.51 23.98
C TYR A 7 53.10 -17.09 23.80
N ILE A 8 53.33 -16.27 24.84
CA ILE A 8 53.27 -14.80 24.75
C ILE A 8 54.68 -14.34 24.41
N ASN A 9 54.85 -13.60 23.32
CA ASN A 9 56.08 -12.87 23.04
C ASN A 9 55.89 -11.37 23.19
N TYR A 10 56.47 -10.83 24.21
CA TYR A 10 56.74 -9.40 24.44
C TYR A 10 57.77 -8.91 23.43
N PHE A 11 57.43 -7.80 22.69
CA PHE A 11 58.44 -6.98 22.05
C PHE A 11 58.75 -5.79 22.95
N ALA A 12 59.94 -5.79 23.56
CA ALA A 12 60.52 -4.67 24.27
C ALA A 12 61.09 -3.69 23.24
N MET A 13 60.60 -2.47 23.21
CA MET A 13 61.20 -1.37 22.45
C MET A 13 62.34 -0.76 23.24
N HIS A 14 63.48 -0.69 22.61
CA HIS A 14 64.73 -0.08 23.13
C HIS A 14 64.56 1.45 23.36
N PRO A 15 65.16 2.06 24.44
CA PRO A 15 64.97 3.49 24.77
C PRO A 15 65.74 4.47 23.91
N GLY A 16 66.27 4.08 22.77
CA GLY A 16 67.09 4.94 21.90
C GLY A 16 66.39 5.79 20.89
N TYR A 17 65.07 5.55 20.63
CA TYR A 17 64.31 6.29 19.60
C TYR A 17 63.48 7.46 20.14
N VAL A 18 63.36 7.62 21.44
CA VAL A 18 62.61 8.74 22.06
C VAL A 18 63.38 10.05 22.06
N LEU A 19 64.68 10.00 21.95
CA LEU A 19 65.53 11.20 22.00
C LEU A 19 65.68 11.88 20.62
N LEU A 20 65.41 11.23 19.52
CA LEU A 20 65.46 11.82 18.15
C LEU A 20 64.20 12.52 17.72
N PHE A 21 63.07 12.27 18.40
CA PHE A 21 61.80 12.93 18.12
C PHE A 21 61.62 14.24 18.90
N LEU A 22 62.37 14.48 19.95
CA LEU A 22 62.29 15.70 20.75
C LEU A 22 63.25 16.82 20.27
N CYS A 23 64.24 16.54 19.42
CA CYS A 23 65.18 17.57 18.87
C CYS A 23 64.70 18.17 17.52
N GLY A 24 63.64 17.63 16.90
CA GLY A 24 63.01 18.17 15.65
C GLY A 24 61.94 19.23 15.89
N LEU A 25 61.60 19.55 17.13
CA LEU A 25 60.46 20.44 17.48
C LEU A 25 60.88 21.83 18.03
N ILE A 26 62.15 22.15 17.92
CA ILE A 26 62.70 23.48 18.34
C ILE A 26 63.41 24.15 17.16
N GLY A 27 62.60 24.43 16.10
CA GLY A 27 63.21 25.10 14.93
C GLY A 27 62.22 25.62 13.93
N SER A 28 61.11 26.22 14.37
CA SER A 28 60.39 27.21 13.56
C SER A 28 59.33 27.94 14.42
N LEU A 29 59.83 28.78 15.31
CA LEU A 29 59.04 29.91 15.79
C LEU A 29 59.02 30.95 14.66
N THR A 30 58.26 30.71 13.61
CA THR A 30 57.69 31.78 12.82
C THR A 30 56.52 32.34 13.62
N SER A 31 56.65 33.59 14.05
CA SER A 31 55.59 34.42 14.59
C SER A 31 54.43 34.43 13.58
N GLY A 32 53.52 33.46 13.69
CA GLY A 32 52.19 33.59 13.12
C GLY A 32 51.47 34.67 13.90
N PHE A 33 51.19 35.77 13.26
CA PHE A 33 50.20 36.73 13.76
C PHE A 33 48.90 35.93 13.90
N ALA A 34 48.46 35.66 15.12
CA ALA A 34 47.13 35.18 15.41
C ALA A 34 46.17 36.29 14.93
N GLN A 35 45.50 36.06 13.83
CA GLN A 35 44.44 36.92 13.36
C GLN A 35 43.36 36.86 14.44
N ASP A 36 43.00 37.99 15.00
CA ASP A 36 42.01 38.11 16.07
C ASP A 36 40.65 37.85 15.44
N CYS A 37 40.13 36.63 15.60
CA CYS A 37 38.87 36.17 15.02
C CYS A 37 37.74 36.50 16.02
N SER A 38 37.37 37.76 16.10
CA SER A 38 36.36 38.28 17.04
C SER A 38 35.11 38.82 16.36
N VAL A 39 34.95 38.64 15.05
CA VAL A 39 33.81 39.12 14.29
C VAL A 39 32.62 38.19 14.45
N GLU A 40 31.45 38.77 14.64
CA GLU A 40 30.17 38.04 14.70
C GLU A 40 29.30 38.33 13.46
N LEU A 41 28.73 37.28 12.88
CA LEU A 41 27.63 37.39 11.91
C LEU A 41 26.32 37.07 12.61
N ARG A 42 25.51 38.07 12.81
CA ARG A 42 24.11 37.93 13.27
C ARG A 42 23.17 38.14 12.12
N GLY A 43 22.06 37.49 12.15
CA GLY A 43 21.07 37.74 11.13
C GLY A 43 19.72 37.12 11.42
N ARG A 44 18.80 37.41 10.53
CA ARG A 44 17.45 36.84 10.55
C ARG A 44 17.10 36.26 9.19
N VAL A 45 16.61 35.04 9.18
CA VAL A 45 16.13 34.38 7.96
C VAL A 45 14.61 34.49 7.90
N MET A 46 14.10 35.03 6.81
CA MET A 46 12.69 35.32 6.60
C MET A 46 12.23 34.78 5.26
N ASP A 47 10.96 34.37 5.16
CA ASP A 47 10.29 34.12 3.90
C ASP A 47 10.07 35.44 3.14
N ARG A 48 10.39 35.46 1.84
CA ARG A 48 10.33 36.69 1.03
C ARG A 48 8.90 37.12 0.70
N HIS A 49 7.98 36.15 0.57
CA HIS A 49 6.60 36.46 0.17
C HIS A 49 5.68 36.73 1.35
N GLU A 50 5.93 36.11 2.48
CA GLU A 50 5.03 36.13 3.64
C GLU A 50 5.61 36.94 4.81
N ASN A 51 6.88 37.29 4.71
CA ASN A 51 7.59 38.03 5.77
C ASN A 51 7.53 37.34 7.14
N ILE A 52 7.47 35.96 7.14
CA ILE A 52 7.50 35.18 8.35
C ILE A 52 8.91 34.64 8.63
N PRO A 53 9.30 34.49 9.92
CA PRO A 53 10.61 33.93 10.26
C PRO A 53 10.67 32.45 9.88
N LEU A 54 11.79 32.02 9.30
CA LEU A 54 12.08 30.62 8.94
C LEU A 54 12.90 29.97 10.07
N GLU A 55 12.26 29.13 10.86
CA GLU A 55 12.90 28.33 11.91
C GLU A 55 13.66 27.14 11.29
N GLY A 56 14.91 26.90 11.74
CA GLY A 56 15.71 25.76 11.31
C GLY A 56 16.34 25.92 9.93
N ALA A 57 16.41 27.12 9.39
CA ALA A 57 17.26 27.37 8.23
C ALA A 57 18.72 27.06 8.59
N PHE A 58 19.41 26.32 7.72
CA PHE A 58 20.83 25.98 7.86
C PHE A 58 21.66 27.09 7.22
N ILE A 59 22.52 27.70 8.01
CA ILE A 59 23.38 28.79 7.63
C ILE A 59 24.81 28.29 7.69
N VAL A 60 25.57 28.39 6.60
CA VAL A 60 26.97 27.94 6.52
C VAL A 60 27.81 28.94 5.74
N LEU A 61 29.04 29.16 6.23
CA LEU A 61 30.10 29.86 5.52
C LEU A 61 30.99 28.81 4.83
N GLU A 62 31.07 28.81 3.51
CA GLU A 62 31.70 27.72 2.74
C GLU A 62 33.22 27.64 2.96
N GLU A 63 33.90 28.78 3.23
CA GLU A 63 35.37 28.85 3.35
C GLU A 63 35.92 28.23 4.64
N ASN A 64 35.20 28.39 5.76
CA ASN A 64 35.65 27.88 7.07
C ASN A 64 34.75 26.83 7.68
N GLN A 65 33.67 26.43 6.95
CA GLN A 65 32.65 25.43 7.36
C GLN A 65 31.94 25.77 8.69
N ALA A 66 32.03 27.07 9.13
CA ALA A 66 31.29 27.53 10.30
C ALA A 66 29.78 27.53 9.96
N TYR A 67 28.98 26.93 10.80
CA TYR A 67 27.55 26.77 10.58
C TYR A 67 26.72 26.98 11.84
N THR A 68 25.43 27.30 11.62
CA THR A 68 24.43 27.46 12.68
C THR A 68 23.02 27.21 12.09
N TYR A 69 22.01 27.25 12.96
CA TYR A 69 20.59 27.13 12.55
C TYR A 69 19.82 28.34 13.12
N SER A 70 18.83 28.79 12.35
CA SER A 70 17.92 29.83 12.83
C SER A 70 16.95 29.31 13.89
N ASP A 71 16.66 30.15 14.89
CA ASP A 71 15.66 29.85 15.94
C ASP A 71 14.21 30.09 15.47
N ALA A 72 13.23 29.91 16.38
CA ALA A 72 11.80 30.09 16.09
C ALA A 72 11.41 31.50 15.65
N ARG A 73 12.28 32.47 15.82
CA ARG A 73 12.13 33.86 15.34
C ARG A 73 12.95 34.15 14.09
N GLY A 74 13.56 33.08 13.51
CA GLY A 74 14.45 33.18 12.37
C GLY A 74 15.84 33.72 12.68
N LEU A 75 16.18 33.97 13.95
CA LEU A 75 17.46 34.58 14.34
C LEU A 75 18.57 33.53 14.38
N PHE A 76 19.76 33.93 13.94
CA PHE A 76 20.99 33.13 14.04
C PHE A 76 22.19 33.95 14.39
N VAL A 77 23.22 33.32 14.94
CA VAL A 77 24.53 33.90 15.24
C VAL A 77 25.65 32.92 14.85
N LEU A 78 26.66 33.43 14.18
CA LEU A 78 27.96 32.78 13.96
C LEU A 78 29.04 33.65 14.63
N GLU A 79 29.67 33.10 15.66
CA GLU A 79 30.67 33.77 16.50
C GLU A 79 32.09 33.37 16.10
N SER A 80 33.05 34.12 16.55
CA SER A 80 34.51 33.84 16.41
C SER A 80 34.94 33.73 14.93
N LEU A 81 34.42 34.57 14.07
CA LEU A 81 34.82 34.66 12.67
C LEU A 81 36.01 35.59 12.50
N CYS A 82 36.93 35.26 11.59
CA CYS A 82 38.02 36.14 11.22
C CYS A 82 37.52 37.16 10.17
N ALA A 83 38.13 38.36 10.17
CA ALA A 83 37.84 39.32 9.12
C ALA A 83 38.22 38.76 7.74
N GLY A 84 37.31 38.80 6.78
CA GLY A 84 37.51 38.18 5.47
C GLY A 84 36.29 38.25 4.58
N THR A 85 36.41 37.67 3.40
CA THR A 85 35.27 37.50 2.48
C THR A 85 34.80 36.04 2.54
N TYR A 86 33.51 35.84 2.74
CA TYR A 86 32.88 34.53 2.91
C TYR A 86 31.71 34.37 1.95
N THR A 87 31.51 33.15 1.47
CA THR A 87 30.32 32.77 0.75
C THR A 87 29.34 32.20 1.77
N LEU A 88 28.32 33.00 2.11
CA LEU A 88 27.20 32.54 2.94
C LEU A 88 26.23 31.75 2.10
N ARG A 89 25.93 30.53 2.52
CA ARG A 89 24.81 29.73 1.97
C ARG A 89 23.78 29.51 3.06
N ILE A 90 22.50 29.76 2.72
CA ILE A 90 21.36 29.50 3.59
C ILE A 90 20.44 28.55 2.86
N SER A 91 20.12 27.44 3.47
CA SER A 91 19.18 26.45 2.95
C SER A 91 18.05 26.19 3.93
N HIS A 92 16.84 26.05 3.42
CA HIS A 92 15.67 25.69 4.20
C HIS A 92 14.79 24.73 3.39
N PRO A 93 14.21 23.67 4.01
CA PRO A 93 13.44 22.63 3.28
C PRO A 93 12.23 23.12 2.49
N SER A 94 11.76 24.33 2.78
CA SER A 94 10.61 24.96 2.11
C SER A 94 10.99 26.07 1.14
N CYS A 95 12.29 26.36 0.95
CA CYS A 95 12.77 27.49 0.16
C CYS A 95 13.92 27.09 -0.74
N ASP A 96 14.11 27.85 -1.82
CA ASP A 96 15.31 27.72 -2.65
C ASP A 96 16.57 28.10 -1.85
N ASP A 97 17.70 27.45 -2.15
CA ASP A 97 18.97 27.76 -1.55
C ASP A 97 19.38 29.21 -1.89
N TYR A 98 19.73 29.98 -0.86
CA TYR A 98 20.18 31.36 -0.98
C TYR A 98 21.70 31.42 -0.80
N THR A 99 22.41 32.00 -1.76
CA THR A 99 23.87 32.18 -1.68
C THR A 99 24.23 33.65 -1.85
N LYS A 100 25.11 34.16 -0.98
CA LYS A 100 25.59 35.53 -1.01
C LYS A 100 27.04 35.63 -0.57
N GLN A 101 27.84 36.42 -1.29
CA GLN A 101 29.19 36.79 -0.80
C GLN A 101 29.08 37.94 0.21
N LEU A 102 29.70 37.72 1.38
CA LEU A 102 29.75 38.70 2.47
C LEU A 102 31.20 39.09 2.72
N SER A 103 31.44 40.37 2.91
CA SER A 103 32.71 40.89 3.39
C SER A 103 32.57 41.26 4.86
N LEU A 104 33.08 40.40 5.74
CA LEU A 104 33.02 40.56 7.20
C LEU A 104 34.30 41.24 7.67
N GLN A 105 34.27 42.57 7.89
CA GLN A 105 35.39 43.33 8.46
C GLN A 105 35.08 43.75 9.91
N THR A 106 33.80 43.80 10.26
CA THR A 106 33.25 44.06 11.60
C THR A 106 32.00 43.24 11.75
N ASP A 107 31.42 43.25 12.94
CA ASP A 107 30.14 42.59 13.20
C ASP A 107 29.10 43.02 12.19
N LEU A 108 28.35 42.02 11.65
CA LEU A 108 27.30 42.24 10.67
C LEU A 108 25.98 41.69 11.19
N ASP A 109 24.91 42.48 11.11
CA ASP A 109 23.55 42.06 11.40
C ASP A 109 22.68 42.34 10.17
N GLU A 110 22.17 41.29 9.53
CA GLU A 110 21.44 41.42 8.27
C GLU A 110 20.25 40.44 8.21
N THR A 111 19.16 40.87 7.55
CA THR A 111 18.01 40.01 7.28
C THR A 111 18.12 39.39 5.89
N PHE A 112 18.02 38.08 5.82
CA PHE A 112 18.09 37.28 4.59
C PHE A 112 16.71 36.79 4.24
N PHE A 113 16.29 36.98 2.99
CA PHE A 113 14.99 36.59 2.48
C PHE A 113 15.17 35.44 1.51
N LEU A 114 14.60 34.26 1.85
CA LEU A 114 14.56 33.10 1.00
C LEU A 114 13.25 33.08 0.22
N GLU A 115 13.30 32.61 -1.02
CA GLU A 115 12.12 32.38 -1.82
C GLU A 115 11.50 31.02 -1.49
N HIS A 116 10.25 31.06 -1.07
CA HIS A 116 9.50 29.84 -0.79
C HIS A 116 9.24 29.05 -2.08
N HIS A 117 9.45 27.73 -2.06
CA HIS A 117 8.95 26.89 -3.13
C HIS A 117 7.43 26.99 -3.14
N ILE A 118 6.88 27.85 -3.98
CA ILE A 118 5.46 27.86 -4.27
C ILE A 118 5.20 26.58 -5.07
N THR A 119 4.91 25.49 -4.39
CA THR A 119 4.21 24.39 -5.01
C THR A 119 2.80 24.90 -5.31
N ALA A 120 2.68 25.59 -6.44
CA ALA A 120 1.40 25.95 -6.99
C ALA A 120 0.63 24.64 -7.20
N LEU A 121 -0.44 24.45 -6.43
CA LEU A 121 -1.40 23.36 -6.57
C LEU A 121 -2.12 23.35 -7.94
N ASN A 122 -1.67 24.16 -8.89
CA ASN A 122 -2.37 24.39 -10.16
C ASN A 122 -1.42 24.43 -11.35
N GLU A 123 -0.63 23.37 -11.56
CA GLU A 123 -0.08 23.19 -12.90
C GLU A 123 0.04 21.72 -13.25
N ILE A 124 -0.96 21.22 -13.99
CA ILE A 124 -0.79 20.04 -14.82
C ILE A 124 0.01 20.49 -16.04
N ILE A 125 1.23 20.87 -15.84
CA ILE A 125 2.24 20.74 -16.85
C ILE A 125 2.86 19.40 -16.60
N VAL A 126 3.00 18.60 -17.64
CA VAL A 126 3.82 17.40 -17.65
C VAL A 126 5.30 17.85 -17.59
N GLU A 127 5.64 18.63 -16.60
CA GLU A 127 6.95 18.79 -16.05
C GLU A 127 7.08 17.78 -14.92
N GLU A 128 8.13 17.03 -15.00
CA GLU A 128 8.59 16.05 -14.05
C GLU A 128 8.74 16.72 -12.67
N GLN A 129 7.61 16.96 -11.98
CA GLN A 129 7.66 17.21 -10.54
C GLN A 129 8.39 16.00 -9.98
N LYS A 130 9.52 16.19 -9.34
CA LYS A 130 10.22 15.16 -8.58
C LYS A 130 9.21 14.57 -7.61
N ARG A 131 8.51 13.51 -8.06
CA ARG A 131 7.55 12.76 -7.25
C ARG A 131 8.32 12.31 -6.03
N GLN A 132 7.86 12.66 -4.84
CA GLN A 132 8.54 12.27 -3.62
C GLN A 132 8.45 10.74 -3.50
N LYS A 133 9.50 10.06 -3.92
CA LYS A 133 9.59 8.59 -3.85
C LYS A 133 9.94 8.17 -2.44
N ASN A 134 9.34 7.10 -1.97
CA ASN A 134 9.71 6.49 -0.68
C ASN A 134 10.99 5.67 -0.76
N THR A 135 11.40 5.29 -1.97
CA THR A 135 12.60 4.47 -2.22
C THR A 135 13.37 4.99 -3.45
N GLU A 136 14.67 4.83 -3.44
CA GLU A 136 15.54 5.22 -4.56
C GLU A 136 15.93 4.04 -5.46
N THR A 137 15.98 2.83 -4.89
CA THR A 137 16.46 1.63 -5.60
C THR A 137 15.36 0.62 -5.90
N THR A 138 14.09 0.93 -5.61
CA THR A 138 12.95 0.05 -5.89
C THR A 138 11.95 0.74 -6.80
N PRO A 139 11.39 0.05 -7.81
CA PRO A 139 10.35 0.62 -8.66
C PRO A 139 9.13 1.05 -7.84
N GLU A 140 8.79 2.31 -7.93
CA GLU A 140 7.65 2.92 -7.26
C GLU A 140 6.78 3.67 -8.28
N VAL A 141 5.47 3.42 -8.25
CA VAL A 141 4.48 4.15 -9.06
C VAL A 141 3.58 4.96 -8.13
N VAL A 142 3.38 6.23 -8.48
CA VAL A 142 2.61 7.17 -7.68
C VAL A 142 1.36 7.61 -8.42
N LEU A 143 0.19 7.49 -7.77
CA LEU A 143 -1.10 8.06 -8.19
C LEU A 143 -1.43 9.25 -7.29
N GLN A 144 -1.80 10.39 -7.87
CA GLN A 144 -2.15 11.60 -7.11
C GLN A 144 -3.07 12.55 -7.92
N GLY A 145 -3.67 13.50 -7.23
CA GLY A 145 -4.48 14.55 -7.85
C GLY A 145 -5.64 14.01 -8.67
N ASN A 146 -5.88 14.58 -9.84
CA ASN A 146 -7.02 14.22 -10.71
C ASN A 146 -7.05 12.75 -11.15
N GLU A 147 -5.89 12.07 -11.21
CA GLU A 147 -5.83 10.63 -11.52
C GLU A 147 -6.47 9.80 -10.41
N LEU A 148 -6.35 10.23 -9.15
CA LEU A 148 -6.95 9.56 -8.02
C LEU A 148 -8.42 9.97 -7.84
N GLU A 149 -8.74 11.25 -8.02
CA GLU A 149 -10.09 11.82 -7.82
C GLU A 149 -11.15 11.22 -8.74
N ARG A 150 -10.76 10.78 -9.97
CA ARG A 150 -11.69 10.10 -10.90
C ARG A 150 -12.33 8.84 -10.29
N PHE A 151 -11.69 8.23 -9.29
CA PHE A 151 -12.17 7.04 -8.59
C PHE A 151 -12.95 7.37 -7.30
N SER A 152 -13.29 8.64 -7.04
CA SER A 152 -13.98 9.07 -5.81
C SER A 152 -15.27 8.32 -5.51
N GLY A 153 -15.99 7.90 -6.55
CA GLY A 153 -17.21 7.06 -6.47
C GLY A 153 -16.94 5.55 -6.57
N GLN A 154 -15.68 5.10 -6.59
CA GLN A 154 -15.27 3.72 -6.83
C GLN A 154 -14.46 3.17 -5.63
N SER A 155 -13.93 1.95 -5.74
CA SER A 155 -13.11 1.32 -4.70
C SER A 155 -11.63 1.67 -4.83
N LEU A 156 -10.86 1.46 -3.75
CA LEU A 156 -9.39 1.55 -3.78
C LEU A 156 -8.77 0.62 -4.84
N GLY A 157 -9.30 -0.59 -4.98
CA GLY A 157 -8.80 -1.55 -5.96
C GLY A 157 -8.97 -1.07 -7.39
N ASP A 158 -10.10 -0.38 -7.70
CA ASP A 158 -10.31 0.19 -9.04
C ASP A 158 -9.27 1.26 -9.36
N ALA A 159 -8.93 2.13 -8.40
CA ALA A 159 -7.85 3.12 -8.56
C ALA A 159 -6.49 2.45 -8.81
N LEU A 160 -6.17 1.41 -8.04
CA LEU A 160 -4.90 0.68 -8.15
C LEU A 160 -4.76 -0.10 -9.46
N SER A 161 -5.85 -0.46 -10.13
CA SER A 161 -5.81 -1.12 -11.44
C SER A 161 -5.20 -0.27 -12.56
N GLN A 162 -5.03 1.03 -12.33
CA GLN A 162 -4.35 1.96 -13.25
C GLN A 162 -2.83 1.97 -13.10
N VAL A 163 -2.30 1.28 -12.09
CA VAL A 163 -0.85 1.20 -11.83
C VAL A 163 -0.26 0.06 -12.66
N SER A 164 0.80 0.33 -13.39
CA SER A 164 1.55 -0.72 -14.10
C SER A 164 1.99 -1.84 -13.15
N GLY A 165 1.86 -3.12 -13.55
CA GLY A 165 2.18 -4.29 -12.73
C GLY A 165 1.19 -4.58 -11.61
N VAL A 166 0.09 -3.82 -11.52
CA VAL A 166 -0.99 -4.06 -10.57
C VAL A 166 -2.25 -4.46 -11.32
N THR A 167 -2.86 -5.54 -10.87
CA THR A 167 -4.20 -5.97 -11.29
C THR A 167 -5.08 -6.14 -10.07
N THR A 168 -6.30 -6.60 -10.23
CA THR A 168 -7.24 -6.75 -9.12
C THR A 168 -7.89 -8.12 -9.09
N LEU A 169 -7.88 -8.75 -7.93
CA LEU A 169 -8.72 -9.90 -7.62
C LEU A 169 -10.06 -9.37 -7.11
N LYS A 170 -11.15 -9.79 -7.74
CA LYS A 170 -12.50 -9.32 -7.45
C LYS A 170 -13.38 -10.42 -6.85
N THR A 171 -14.25 -10.02 -5.94
CA THR A 171 -15.42 -10.80 -5.52
C THR A 171 -16.65 -9.94 -5.78
N GLY A 172 -17.24 -10.10 -6.97
CA GLY A 172 -18.25 -9.18 -7.49
C GLY A 172 -17.68 -7.80 -7.83
N ASN A 173 -18.49 -6.75 -7.68
CA ASN A 173 -18.17 -5.41 -8.20
C ASN A 173 -17.49 -4.48 -7.19
N VAL A 174 -17.52 -4.79 -5.89
CA VAL A 174 -17.09 -3.85 -4.83
C VAL A 174 -15.95 -4.41 -3.99
N ILE A 175 -15.90 -5.71 -3.78
CA ILE A 175 -14.79 -6.34 -3.06
C ILE A 175 -13.65 -6.50 -4.05
N VAL A 176 -12.68 -5.59 -4.01
CA VAL A 176 -11.59 -5.49 -4.99
C VAL A 176 -10.26 -5.41 -4.25
N LYS A 177 -9.39 -6.39 -4.48
CA LYS A 177 -8.06 -6.47 -3.86
C LYS A 177 -6.94 -6.29 -4.87
N PRO A 178 -5.88 -5.56 -4.51
CA PRO A 178 -4.72 -5.41 -5.38
C PRO A 178 -3.94 -6.73 -5.50
N VAL A 179 -3.48 -7.00 -6.70
CA VAL A 179 -2.59 -8.10 -7.06
C VAL A 179 -1.33 -7.49 -7.67
N ILE A 180 -0.19 -7.65 -7.02
CA ILE A 180 1.10 -7.14 -7.49
C ILE A 180 1.95 -8.33 -7.91
N HIS A 181 2.35 -8.38 -9.19
CA HIS A 181 3.16 -9.46 -9.75
C HIS A 181 2.59 -10.88 -9.49
N GLY A 182 1.26 -11.03 -9.52
CA GLY A 182 0.56 -12.29 -9.23
C GLY A 182 0.38 -12.60 -7.75
N MET A 183 0.85 -11.75 -6.84
CA MET A 183 0.72 -11.92 -5.39
C MET A 183 -0.36 -11.01 -4.82
N PHE A 184 -1.19 -11.53 -3.91
CA PHE A 184 -2.32 -10.81 -3.28
C PHE A 184 -2.52 -11.22 -1.81
N GLY A 185 -3.50 -10.62 -1.16
CA GLY A 185 -3.86 -10.90 0.24
C GLY A 185 -2.74 -10.45 1.20
N ALA A 186 -2.39 -11.28 2.17
CA ALA A 186 -1.38 -10.98 3.18
C ALA A 186 0.03 -10.72 2.62
N ARG A 187 0.27 -11.02 1.32
CA ARG A 187 1.55 -10.76 0.63
C ARG A 187 1.69 -9.34 0.11
N VAL A 188 0.62 -8.54 0.17
CA VAL A 188 0.59 -7.12 -0.22
C VAL A 188 0.12 -6.31 0.98
N ALA A 189 0.99 -5.48 1.54
CA ALA A 189 0.59 -4.63 2.66
C ALA A 189 -0.12 -3.37 2.17
N LEU A 190 -1.18 -3.00 2.88
CA LEU A 190 -1.82 -1.70 2.79
C LEU A 190 -1.34 -0.86 3.97
N VAL A 191 -0.75 0.28 3.70
CA VAL A 191 -0.21 1.19 4.72
C VAL A 191 -0.90 2.53 4.57
N SER A 192 -1.58 2.98 5.62
CA SER A 192 -2.18 4.31 5.69
C SER A 192 -1.41 5.16 6.70
N GLU A 193 -0.82 6.26 6.21
CA GLU A 193 -0.08 7.20 7.07
C GLU A 193 1.04 6.55 7.91
N GLY A 194 1.76 5.61 7.32
CA GLY A 194 2.87 4.90 7.97
C GLY A 194 2.46 3.75 8.88
N VAL A 195 1.17 3.41 8.96
CA VAL A 195 0.64 2.30 9.75
C VAL A 195 -0.03 1.27 8.85
N ARG A 196 0.26 -0.01 9.07
CA ARG A 196 -0.37 -1.12 8.36
C ARG A 196 -1.86 -1.21 8.73
N VAL A 197 -2.72 -1.37 7.72
CA VAL A 197 -4.14 -1.61 7.89
C VAL A 197 -4.34 -3.12 8.04
N ASN A 198 -4.77 -3.56 9.23
CA ASN A 198 -4.79 -4.98 9.60
C ASN A 198 -6.16 -5.67 9.41
N ASP A 199 -7.07 -5.08 8.64
CA ASP A 199 -8.37 -5.66 8.30
C ASP A 199 -8.31 -6.81 7.29
N GLN A 200 -7.11 -7.16 6.80
CA GLN A 200 -6.86 -8.18 5.79
C GLN A 200 -6.52 -9.57 6.36
N GLU A 201 -6.42 -9.70 7.68
CA GLU A 201 -6.02 -10.94 8.37
C GLU A 201 -7.09 -12.05 8.29
N TRP A 202 -8.34 -11.70 7.96
CA TRP A 202 -9.46 -12.65 7.93
C TRP A 202 -9.64 -13.38 6.59
N GLY A 203 -8.74 -13.22 5.62
CA GLY A 203 -8.81 -13.88 4.33
C GLY A 203 -8.77 -12.94 3.12
N ALA A 204 -8.86 -13.54 1.93
CA ALA A 204 -8.67 -12.84 0.68
C ALA A 204 -9.91 -12.06 0.20
N ASP A 205 -11.07 -12.23 0.79
CA ASP A 205 -12.36 -11.82 0.22
C ASP A 205 -13.06 -10.68 0.96
N HIS A 206 -12.25 -9.79 1.48
CA HIS A 206 -12.73 -8.64 2.23
C HIS A 206 -12.21 -7.34 1.59
N ALA A 207 -13.13 -6.39 1.32
CA ALA A 207 -12.73 -5.07 0.82
C ALA A 207 -11.89 -4.33 1.87
N PRO A 208 -10.83 -3.62 1.47
CA PRO A 208 -10.10 -2.73 2.37
C PRO A 208 -11.02 -1.66 2.98
N THR A 209 -10.90 -1.44 4.29
CA THR A 209 -11.71 -0.47 5.04
C THR A 209 -11.03 0.91 5.08
N VAL A 210 -10.81 1.48 3.89
CA VAL A 210 -10.12 2.77 3.70
C VAL A 210 -10.96 3.67 2.81
N ASP A 211 -11.17 4.94 3.24
CA ASP A 211 -11.75 5.96 2.39
C ASP A 211 -10.72 6.46 1.38
N LEU A 212 -10.92 6.12 0.10
CA LEU A 212 -10.07 6.57 -1.00
C LEU A 212 -10.03 8.11 -1.11
N ASN A 213 -11.12 8.79 -0.79
CA ASN A 213 -11.21 10.25 -0.89
C ASN A 213 -10.42 10.98 0.21
N ALA A 214 -10.03 10.28 1.30
CA ALA A 214 -9.16 10.82 2.33
C ALA A 214 -7.67 10.76 1.96
N VAL A 215 -7.33 10.14 0.81
CA VAL A 215 -5.97 9.92 0.35
C VAL A 215 -5.64 10.90 -0.77
N GLU A 216 -4.55 11.63 -0.67
CA GLU A 216 -4.07 12.56 -1.70
C GLU A 216 -3.02 11.92 -2.61
N GLN A 217 -2.28 10.92 -2.09
CA GLN A 217 -1.28 10.18 -2.84
C GLN A 217 -1.31 8.71 -2.48
N ILE A 218 -1.23 7.85 -3.48
CA ILE A 218 -1.00 6.41 -3.34
C ILE A 218 0.30 6.07 -4.02
N SER A 219 1.22 5.47 -3.29
CA SER A 219 2.48 4.93 -3.79
C SER A 219 2.43 3.41 -3.78
N VAL A 220 2.69 2.78 -4.92
CA VAL A 220 2.82 1.33 -5.04
C VAL A 220 4.28 0.97 -5.20
N ILE A 221 4.85 0.30 -4.21
CA ILE A 221 6.24 -0.11 -4.13
C ILE A 221 6.31 -1.62 -4.42
N LYS A 222 6.95 -1.99 -5.53
CA LYS A 222 6.96 -3.37 -6.05
C LYS A 222 8.18 -4.15 -5.57
N GLY A 223 8.26 -4.44 -4.28
CA GLY A 223 9.37 -5.21 -3.70
C GLY A 223 9.55 -4.96 -2.22
N ALA A 224 10.49 -5.68 -1.60
CA ALA A 224 10.69 -5.64 -0.15
C ALA A 224 11.62 -4.51 0.35
N ALA A 225 11.93 -3.49 -0.45
CA ALA A 225 12.65 -2.29 0.02
C ALA A 225 11.90 -1.55 1.15
N THR A 226 10.78 -2.08 1.52
CA THR A 226 9.83 -1.54 2.50
C THR A 226 9.95 -2.19 3.86
N LEU A 227 11.16 -2.58 4.27
CA LEU A 227 11.42 -3.21 5.57
C LEU A 227 10.82 -2.44 6.75
N ARG A 228 10.66 -1.12 6.60
CA ARG A 228 9.95 -0.27 7.56
C ARG A 228 8.49 -0.71 7.77
N TYR A 229 7.80 -1.18 6.73
CA TYR A 229 6.38 -1.51 6.75
C TYR A 229 6.08 -2.99 6.98
N GLY A 230 7.11 -3.84 6.98
CA GLY A 230 7.03 -5.28 7.21
C GLY A 230 8.03 -6.05 6.36
N GLY A 231 8.53 -7.16 6.91
CA GLY A 231 9.40 -8.10 6.20
C GLY A 231 8.63 -9.22 5.49
N ASP A 232 7.31 -9.25 5.63
CA ASP A 232 6.40 -10.33 5.27
C ASP A 232 5.59 -10.07 3.98
N THR A 233 6.01 -9.08 3.16
CA THR A 233 5.24 -8.61 2.00
C THR A 233 5.97 -8.81 0.67
N PRO A 234 6.16 -10.06 0.18
CA PRO A 234 6.90 -10.35 -1.05
C PRO A 234 6.27 -9.76 -2.32
N GLY A 235 4.97 -9.50 -2.33
CA GLY A 235 4.28 -8.82 -3.43
C GLY A 235 4.68 -7.36 -3.52
N GLY A 236 4.68 -6.66 -2.40
CA GLY A 236 4.98 -5.23 -2.30
C GLY A 236 4.11 -4.52 -1.27
N VAL A 237 4.20 -3.19 -1.27
CA VAL A 237 3.48 -2.34 -0.32
C VAL A 237 2.77 -1.20 -1.04
N ILE A 238 1.55 -0.93 -0.63
CA ILE A 238 0.74 0.20 -1.10
C ILE A 238 0.69 1.21 0.05
N VAL A 239 1.31 2.36 -0.16
CA VAL A 239 1.39 3.43 0.84
C VAL A 239 0.41 4.53 0.48
N MET A 240 -0.55 4.78 1.34
CA MET A 240 -1.55 5.82 1.21
C MET A 240 -1.19 6.99 2.13
N GLN A 241 -1.08 8.17 1.55
CA GLN A 241 -0.70 9.38 2.27
C GLN A 241 -1.79 10.44 2.13
N LYS A 242 -2.12 11.09 3.24
CA LYS A 242 -2.90 12.33 3.24
C LYS A 242 -1.97 13.50 2.99
N GLY A 243 -2.46 14.56 2.37
CA GLY A 243 -1.66 15.76 2.14
C GLY A 243 -1.19 16.40 3.43
N LYS A 244 0.02 16.92 3.38
CA LYS A 244 0.56 17.73 4.48
C LYS A 244 -0.15 19.09 4.49
N PRO A 245 -0.65 19.54 5.64
CA PRO A 245 -1.27 20.87 5.73
C PRO A 245 -0.24 21.98 5.52
N PHE A 246 -0.64 23.06 4.90
CA PHE A 246 0.18 24.26 4.80
C PHE A 246 0.44 24.83 6.20
N LEU A 247 1.69 25.24 6.47
CA LEU A 247 2.13 25.71 7.78
C LEU A 247 1.89 27.22 7.99
N LYS A 248 0.96 27.82 7.25
CA LYS A 248 0.63 29.22 7.33
C LYS A 248 -0.81 29.45 7.80
N ASP A 249 -1.12 30.67 8.22
CA ASP A 249 -2.48 31.05 8.61
C ASP A 249 -3.39 31.09 7.38
N THR A 250 -3.98 29.96 7.07
CA THR A 250 -4.83 29.81 5.90
C THR A 250 -5.97 28.84 6.16
N LEU A 251 -7.07 29.06 5.45
CA LEU A 251 -8.21 28.17 5.40
C LEU A 251 -8.39 27.71 3.95
N TYR A 252 -8.36 26.41 3.73
CA TYR A 252 -8.58 25.83 2.40
C TYR A 252 -9.35 24.54 2.51
N GLY A 253 -9.90 24.07 1.42
CA GLY A 253 -10.65 22.84 1.38
C GLY A 253 -11.29 22.59 0.03
N HIS A 254 -12.05 21.53 -0.05
CA HIS A 254 -12.80 21.23 -1.27
C HIS A 254 -14.09 20.47 -0.97
N LEU A 255 -15.04 20.61 -1.88
CA LEU A 255 -16.24 19.79 -1.98
C LEU A 255 -16.17 19.02 -3.30
N LEU A 256 -16.18 17.69 -3.22
CA LEU A 256 -16.17 16.79 -4.37
C LEU A 256 -17.49 16.02 -4.38
N SER A 257 -18.24 16.12 -5.48
CA SER A 257 -19.48 15.38 -5.68
C SER A 257 -19.39 14.57 -6.97
N SER A 258 -19.84 13.33 -6.94
CA SER A 258 -19.90 12.49 -8.12
C SER A 258 -21.26 11.80 -8.25
N ALA A 259 -21.70 11.61 -9.49
CA ALA A 259 -22.88 10.83 -9.85
C ALA A 259 -22.52 9.81 -10.93
N SER A 260 -23.06 8.60 -10.86
CA SER A 260 -22.82 7.53 -11.82
C SER A 260 -24.14 6.92 -12.33
N ALA A 261 -24.21 6.68 -13.63
CA ALA A 261 -25.40 6.12 -14.27
C ALA A 261 -25.57 4.63 -13.94
N ASN A 262 -24.49 3.84 -13.98
CA ASN A 262 -24.54 2.44 -13.60
C ASN A 262 -24.55 2.31 -12.06
N GLY A 263 -25.53 1.59 -11.54
CA GLY A 263 -25.86 1.57 -10.12
C GLY A 263 -26.64 2.81 -9.65
N ARG A 264 -26.91 3.79 -10.52
CA ARG A 264 -27.69 5.02 -10.26
C ARG A 264 -27.30 5.67 -8.94
N GLY A 265 -26.01 5.86 -8.73
CA GLY A 265 -25.43 6.22 -7.44
C GLY A 265 -24.58 7.48 -7.48
N GLY A 266 -23.99 7.80 -6.35
CA GLY A 266 -23.06 8.91 -6.23
C GLY A 266 -22.28 8.89 -4.93
N ALA A 267 -21.35 9.83 -4.86
CA ALA A 267 -20.54 10.08 -3.68
C ALA A 267 -20.42 11.59 -3.45
N MET A 268 -20.26 11.97 -2.19
CA MET A 268 -20.01 13.34 -1.79
C MET A 268 -18.93 13.36 -0.71
N THR A 269 -17.90 14.17 -0.91
CA THR A 269 -16.78 14.33 0.05
C THR A 269 -16.56 15.81 0.30
N GLY A 270 -16.52 16.20 1.56
CA GLY A 270 -16.11 17.54 1.99
C GLY A 270 -14.83 17.47 2.82
N SER A 271 -13.84 18.28 2.52
CA SER A 271 -12.60 18.43 3.25
C SER A 271 -12.33 19.89 3.58
N LEU A 272 -11.92 20.16 4.81
CA LEU A 272 -11.58 21.49 5.28
C LEU A 272 -10.32 21.44 6.14
N VAL A 273 -9.37 22.35 5.89
CA VAL A 273 -8.11 22.46 6.60
C VAL A 273 -7.94 23.89 7.06
N LYS A 274 -7.67 24.09 8.37
CA LYS A 274 -7.22 25.35 8.94
C LYS A 274 -5.81 25.20 9.45
N GLY A 275 -4.88 25.90 8.83
CA GLY A 275 -3.54 26.12 9.32
C GLY A 275 -3.45 27.41 10.17
N PHE A 276 -2.46 27.46 11.06
CA PHE A 276 -2.15 28.60 11.92
C PHE A 276 -0.67 28.95 11.81
N ALA A 277 -0.33 30.23 11.93
CA ALA A 277 1.06 30.73 11.81
C ALA A 277 2.05 30.07 12.80
N ASN A 278 1.60 29.53 13.91
CA ASN A 278 2.43 28.83 14.89
C ASN A 278 2.69 27.36 14.58
N GLY A 279 2.33 26.90 13.38
CA GLY A 279 2.48 25.52 12.92
C GLY A 279 1.41 24.54 13.40
N ASN A 280 0.41 24.99 14.18
CA ASN A 280 -0.75 24.19 14.49
C ASN A 280 -1.66 24.05 13.26
N TYR A 281 -2.42 22.97 13.18
CA TYR A 281 -3.44 22.78 12.15
C TYR A 281 -4.55 21.86 12.62
N VAL A 282 -5.71 22.00 11.98
CA VAL A 282 -6.84 21.08 12.10
C VAL A 282 -7.33 20.77 10.69
N LYS A 283 -7.56 19.48 10.42
CA LYS A 283 -8.15 18.98 9.16
C LYS A 283 -9.34 18.12 9.50
N GLY A 284 -10.46 18.35 8.84
CA GLY A 284 -11.67 17.53 8.92
C GLY A 284 -12.10 17.09 7.52
N GLN A 285 -12.57 15.85 7.39
CA GLN A 285 -13.11 15.32 6.15
C GLN A 285 -14.24 14.34 6.44
N ALA A 286 -15.25 14.36 5.57
CA ALA A 286 -16.34 13.38 5.59
C ALA A 286 -16.70 12.96 4.17
N THR A 287 -17.00 11.67 4.00
CA THR A 287 -17.40 11.05 2.72
C THR A 287 -18.65 10.22 2.93
N ILE A 288 -19.59 10.33 2.00
CA ILE A 288 -20.75 9.44 1.89
C ILE A 288 -20.85 8.92 0.46
N LYS A 289 -21.16 7.61 0.30
CA LYS A 289 -21.39 6.97 -0.99
C LYS A 289 -22.64 6.11 -0.94
N LYS A 290 -23.40 6.08 -2.01
CA LYS A 290 -24.55 5.18 -2.16
C LYS A 290 -24.77 4.79 -3.61
N ARG A 291 -24.91 3.49 -3.85
CA ARG A 291 -25.25 2.92 -5.17
C ARG A 291 -26.26 1.81 -4.98
N GLY A 292 -27.19 1.67 -5.92
CA GLY A 292 -28.07 0.52 -6.05
C GLY A 292 -27.39 -0.61 -6.82
N ASP A 293 -28.19 -1.54 -7.31
CA ASP A 293 -27.71 -2.68 -8.09
C ASP A 293 -26.92 -2.21 -9.32
N ALA A 294 -25.78 -2.84 -9.57
CA ALA A 294 -25.03 -2.64 -10.80
C ALA A 294 -25.75 -3.30 -11.98
N GLN A 295 -25.42 -2.88 -13.19
CA GLN A 295 -26.01 -3.40 -14.42
C GLN A 295 -24.92 -3.94 -15.34
N ALA A 296 -24.99 -5.21 -15.72
CA ALA A 296 -24.29 -5.78 -16.86
C ALA A 296 -24.89 -5.26 -18.17
N PRO A 297 -24.26 -5.43 -19.34
CA PRO A 297 -24.80 -4.92 -20.60
C PRO A 297 -26.24 -5.33 -20.91
N ALA A 298 -26.68 -6.52 -20.50
CA ALA A 298 -27.98 -7.08 -20.84
C ALA A 298 -28.94 -7.23 -19.66
N TYR A 299 -28.47 -7.16 -18.40
CA TYR A 299 -29.30 -7.46 -17.22
C TYR A 299 -28.78 -6.78 -15.95
N ASN A 300 -29.63 -6.71 -14.91
CA ASN A 300 -29.23 -6.24 -13.59
C ASN A 300 -28.43 -7.29 -12.83
N LEU A 301 -27.40 -6.86 -12.12
CA LEU A 301 -26.64 -7.68 -11.19
C LEU A 301 -27.32 -7.58 -9.82
N SER A 302 -28.23 -8.51 -9.54
CA SER A 302 -29.12 -8.46 -8.38
C SER A 302 -28.35 -8.49 -7.06
N ASN A 303 -28.73 -7.58 -6.14
CA ASN A 303 -28.16 -7.45 -4.80
C ASN A 303 -26.66 -7.07 -4.81
N THR A 304 -26.26 -6.14 -5.68
CA THR A 304 -24.90 -5.61 -5.76
C THR A 304 -24.80 -4.14 -5.33
N GLY A 305 -25.79 -3.66 -4.59
CA GLY A 305 -25.81 -2.32 -4.03
C GLY A 305 -24.67 -2.11 -3.01
N TRP A 306 -24.30 -0.85 -2.81
CA TRP A 306 -23.22 -0.47 -1.91
C TRP A 306 -23.50 0.87 -1.26
N THR A 307 -23.21 0.94 0.07
CA THR A 307 -23.23 2.19 0.86
C THR A 307 -21.92 2.29 1.64
N GLU A 308 -21.43 3.53 1.78
CA GLU A 308 -20.22 3.85 2.54
C GLU A 308 -20.37 5.18 3.24
N ALA A 309 -19.90 5.27 4.47
CA ALA A 309 -19.74 6.50 5.22
C ALA A 309 -18.36 6.50 5.89
N ALA A 310 -17.64 7.59 5.72
CA ALA A 310 -16.33 7.75 6.32
C ALA A 310 -16.14 9.16 6.88
N MET A 311 -15.35 9.27 7.92
CA MET A 311 -14.98 10.54 8.54
C MET A 311 -13.53 10.45 9.01
N SER A 312 -12.79 11.54 8.87
CA SER A 312 -11.47 11.67 9.48
C SER A 312 -11.26 13.06 10.05
N MET A 313 -10.54 13.11 11.17
CA MET A 313 -10.16 14.34 11.86
C MET A 313 -8.67 14.26 12.23
N GLN A 314 -7.94 15.29 11.89
CA GLN A 314 -6.53 15.45 12.23
C GLN A 314 -6.35 16.75 13.02
N TRP A 315 -5.55 16.68 14.04
CA TRP A 315 -5.10 17.82 14.80
C TRP A 315 -3.62 17.66 15.11
N GLY A 316 -2.83 18.67 14.82
CA GLY A 316 -1.41 18.56 15.03
C GLY A 316 -0.67 19.88 15.05
N ARG A 317 0.62 19.75 15.29
CA ARG A 317 1.60 20.82 15.19
C ARG A 317 2.80 20.30 14.41
N ASN A 318 3.14 21.00 13.35
CA ASN A 318 4.28 20.66 12.53
C ASN A 318 5.23 21.85 12.49
N GLN A 319 6.38 21.71 13.13
CA GLN A 319 7.51 22.63 13.08
C GLN A 319 8.72 21.87 12.57
N PHE A 320 9.76 22.57 12.13
CA PHE A 320 10.93 21.92 11.56
C PHE A 320 11.60 20.93 12.54
N LEU A 321 11.86 21.35 13.78
CA LEU A 321 12.58 20.53 14.77
C LEU A 321 11.71 19.52 15.48
N LYS A 322 10.42 19.74 15.61
CA LYS A 322 9.50 18.84 16.31
C LYS A 322 8.07 19.00 15.83
N GLY A 323 7.32 17.94 15.93
CA GLY A 323 5.90 17.96 15.64
C GLY A 323 5.17 16.78 16.25
N TRP A 324 3.86 16.90 16.30
CA TRP A 324 2.98 15.84 16.74
C TRP A 324 1.65 15.91 15.98
N GLU A 325 0.99 14.79 15.88
CA GLU A 325 -0.31 14.67 15.22
C GLU A 325 -1.16 13.63 15.94
N VAL A 326 -2.40 13.95 16.16
CA VAL A 326 -3.47 13.02 16.52
C VAL A 326 -4.39 12.91 15.32
N ASN A 327 -4.66 11.70 14.90
CA ASN A 327 -5.58 11.40 13.83
C ASN A 327 -6.61 10.39 14.31
N TYR A 328 -7.88 10.65 14.03
CA TYR A 328 -8.96 9.69 14.18
C TYR A 328 -9.67 9.53 12.86
N SER A 329 -9.94 8.29 12.45
CA SER A 329 -10.77 7.99 11.29
C SER A 329 -11.80 6.91 11.62
N PHE A 330 -12.97 7.09 11.05
CA PHE A 330 -14.07 6.14 11.06
C PHE A 330 -14.43 5.79 9.62
N PHE A 331 -14.70 4.52 9.39
CA PHE A 331 -15.15 3.99 8.11
C PHE A 331 -16.23 2.94 8.35
N GLN A 332 -17.31 3.01 7.60
CA GLN A 332 -18.38 2.01 7.60
C GLN A 332 -18.87 1.76 6.19
N ASN A 333 -19.10 0.50 5.84
CA ASN A 333 -19.75 0.15 4.59
C ASN A 333 -20.76 -0.99 4.75
N THR A 334 -21.67 -1.08 3.78
CA THR A 334 -22.54 -2.24 3.54
C THR A 334 -22.46 -2.58 2.08
N ILE A 335 -22.10 -3.83 1.77
CA ILE A 335 -21.89 -4.34 0.41
C ILE A 335 -22.85 -5.51 0.18
N GLY A 336 -23.67 -5.43 -0.84
CA GLY A 336 -24.48 -6.53 -1.32
C GLY A 336 -23.63 -7.55 -2.08
N ILE A 337 -23.90 -8.83 -1.89
CA ILE A 337 -23.25 -9.94 -2.59
C ILE A 337 -24.19 -10.43 -3.69
N LEU A 338 -23.64 -10.68 -4.87
CA LEU A 338 -24.40 -11.13 -6.05
C LEU A 338 -25.32 -12.31 -5.69
N ARG A 339 -26.61 -12.09 -5.85
CA ARG A 339 -27.65 -13.06 -5.44
C ARG A 339 -27.53 -14.38 -6.18
N ALA A 340 -27.13 -14.35 -7.45
CA ALA A 340 -27.02 -15.52 -8.32
C ALA A 340 -25.87 -16.48 -7.90
N ALA A 341 -24.93 -16.04 -7.06
CA ALA A 341 -23.84 -16.91 -6.57
C ALA A 341 -24.28 -17.88 -5.46
N HIS A 342 -25.47 -17.70 -4.89
CA HIS A 342 -26.01 -18.58 -3.83
C HIS A 342 -27.03 -19.54 -4.41
N VAL A 343 -26.59 -20.73 -4.74
CA VAL A 343 -27.39 -21.81 -5.37
C VAL A 343 -27.78 -22.88 -4.35
N GLY A 344 -28.96 -23.50 -4.55
CA GLY A 344 -29.55 -24.38 -3.56
C GLY A 344 -28.97 -25.79 -3.53
N ASN A 345 -28.52 -26.29 -4.68
CA ASN A 345 -28.01 -27.66 -4.83
C ASN A 345 -26.97 -27.75 -5.95
N VAL A 346 -26.34 -28.92 -6.12
CA VAL A 346 -25.27 -29.13 -7.10
C VAL A 346 -25.78 -29.06 -8.54
N GLU A 347 -27.03 -29.46 -8.80
CA GLU A 347 -27.62 -29.37 -10.14
C GLU A 347 -27.86 -27.91 -10.53
N ASP A 348 -28.35 -27.07 -9.60
CA ASP A 348 -28.47 -25.62 -9.81
C ASP A 348 -27.11 -24.98 -10.01
N LEU A 349 -26.07 -25.44 -9.30
CA LEU A 349 -24.70 -24.96 -9.49
C LEU A 349 -24.19 -25.30 -10.90
N GLU A 350 -24.32 -26.53 -11.33
CA GLU A 350 -23.93 -26.98 -12.68
C GLU A 350 -24.67 -26.17 -13.76
N ARG A 351 -25.98 -25.96 -13.58
CA ARG A 351 -26.77 -25.14 -14.48
C ARG A 351 -26.32 -23.68 -14.48
N ALA A 352 -25.98 -23.09 -13.31
CA ALA A 352 -25.49 -21.73 -13.20
C ALA A 352 -24.15 -21.55 -13.91
N LEU A 353 -23.24 -22.52 -13.80
CA LEU A 353 -21.91 -22.47 -14.43
C LEU A 353 -22.00 -22.58 -15.97
N ARG A 354 -23.01 -23.25 -16.51
CA ARG A 354 -23.25 -23.36 -17.96
C ARG A 354 -24.06 -22.23 -18.54
N SER A 355 -24.76 -21.46 -17.71
CA SER A 355 -25.64 -20.40 -18.17
C SER A 355 -24.87 -19.15 -18.59
N GLU A 356 -25.20 -18.58 -19.74
CA GLU A 356 -24.67 -17.29 -20.18
C GLU A 356 -25.20 -16.13 -19.35
N VAL A 357 -26.37 -16.29 -18.74
CA VAL A 357 -27.03 -15.28 -17.90
C VAL A 357 -27.26 -15.81 -16.49
N PRO A 358 -27.30 -14.96 -15.46
CA PRO A 358 -27.57 -15.41 -14.10
C PRO A 358 -28.90 -16.14 -13.98
N LEU A 359 -28.96 -17.20 -13.17
CA LEU A 359 -30.22 -17.95 -12.91
C LEU A 359 -31.28 -17.10 -12.21
N ARG A 360 -30.86 -16.00 -11.58
CA ARG A 360 -31.75 -15.06 -10.92
C ARG A 360 -31.36 -13.62 -11.28
N ILE A 361 -32.33 -12.90 -11.83
CA ILE A 361 -32.25 -11.49 -12.19
C ILE A 361 -33.48 -10.81 -11.58
N ASP A 362 -33.26 -9.94 -10.60
CA ASP A 362 -34.28 -9.15 -9.94
C ASP A 362 -34.31 -7.72 -10.54
N PRO A 363 -35.45 -6.99 -10.44
CA PRO A 363 -35.51 -5.58 -10.79
C PRO A 363 -34.48 -4.73 -9.97
N PHE A 364 -34.06 -3.60 -10.54
CA PHE A 364 -33.16 -2.67 -9.89
C PHE A 364 -33.72 -2.19 -8.54
N THR A 365 -32.84 -2.19 -7.52
CA THR A 365 -33.17 -1.67 -6.19
C THR A 365 -31.98 -1.02 -5.52
N TYR A 366 -32.23 -0.15 -4.52
CA TYR A 366 -31.24 0.36 -3.57
C TYR A 366 -31.20 -0.45 -2.27
N THR A 367 -32.11 -1.38 -2.10
CA THR A 367 -32.16 -2.23 -0.90
C THR A 367 -31.07 -3.29 -0.98
N ILE A 368 -30.23 -3.36 0.04
CA ILE A 368 -29.19 -4.37 0.18
C ILE A 368 -29.70 -5.46 1.11
N ALA A 369 -30.11 -6.58 0.52
CA ALA A 369 -30.59 -7.76 1.26
C ALA A 369 -29.42 -8.74 1.54
N ALA A 370 -29.67 -9.79 2.33
CA ALA A 370 -28.74 -10.91 2.41
C ALA A 370 -28.72 -11.71 1.07
N PRO A 371 -27.56 -12.20 0.63
CA PRO A 371 -26.27 -12.13 1.30
C PRO A 371 -25.62 -10.75 1.20
N LYS A 372 -25.04 -10.30 2.28
CA LYS A 372 -24.36 -9.00 2.36
C LYS A 372 -23.23 -9.02 3.38
N GLN A 373 -22.33 -8.07 3.24
CA GLN A 373 -21.24 -7.81 4.18
C GLN A 373 -21.39 -6.40 4.76
N GLN A 374 -21.12 -6.25 6.05
CA GLN A 374 -21.03 -4.97 6.73
C GLN A 374 -19.67 -4.88 7.43
N SER A 375 -19.04 -3.72 7.37
CA SER A 375 -17.77 -3.49 8.05
C SER A 375 -17.79 -2.13 8.74
N GLN A 376 -17.17 -2.08 9.91
CA GLN A 376 -16.88 -0.85 10.65
C GLN A 376 -15.42 -0.85 11.04
N HIS A 377 -14.75 0.29 10.89
CA HIS A 377 -13.35 0.45 11.24
C HIS A 377 -13.13 1.79 11.94
N HIS A 378 -12.60 1.73 13.15
CA HIS A 378 -12.14 2.88 13.92
C HIS A 378 -10.63 2.82 13.99
N ASN A 379 -9.97 3.92 13.66
CA ASN A 379 -8.53 4.03 13.69
C ASN A 379 -8.13 5.33 14.40
N ALA A 380 -7.40 5.20 15.51
CA ALA A 380 -6.84 6.32 16.26
C ALA A 380 -5.31 6.24 16.22
N LYS A 381 -4.66 7.30 15.79
CA LYS A 381 -3.21 7.38 15.64
C LYS A 381 -2.65 8.58 16.38
N PHE A 382 -1.55 8.36 17.06
CA PHE A 382 -0.66 9.40 17.57
C PHE A 382 0.69 9.30 16.85
N TYR A 383 1.17 10.42 16.34
CA TYR A 383 2.48 10.57 15.72
C TYR A 383 3.25 11.68 16.41
N TYR A 384 4.54 11.43 16.67
CA TYR A 384 5.47 12.41 17.20
C TYR A 384 6.80 12.33 16.47
N PHE A 385 7.40 13.48 16.18
CA PHE A 385 8.77 13.49 15.71
C PHE A 385 9.59 14.59 16.39
N LYS A 386 10.90 14.33 16.47
CA LYS A 386 11.90 15.29 16.93
C LYS A 386 13.15 15.16 16.07
N ARG A 387 13.66 16.31 15.60
CA ARG A 387 14.99 16.41 15.01
C ARG A 387 15.95 17.00 16.04
N TRP A 388 17.14 16.43 16.14
CA TRP A 388 18.25 16.98 16.94
C TRP A 388 19.23 17.74 16.06
N ALA A 389 19.33 17.39 14.78
CA ALA A 389 20.04 18.05 13.73
C ALA A 389 19.20 18.02 12.46
N ALA A 390 19.60 18.70 11.40
CA ALA A 390 18.88 18.70 10.13
C ALA A 390 18.68 17.28 9.57
N ASP A 391 19.62 16.40 9.84
CA ASP A 391 19.76 15.07 9.31
C ASP A 391 19.39 13.94 10.32
N THR A 392 19.19 14.25 11.60
CA THR A 392 18.89 13.26 12.63
C THR A 392 17.47 13.44 13.14
N LYS A 393 16.60 12.46 12.85
CA LYS A 393 15.17 12.50 13.14
C LYS A 393 14.70 11.22 13.82
N LEU A 394 14.06 11.37 14.98
CA LEU A 394 13.26 10.32 15.62
C LEU A 394 11.79 10.50 15.24
N GLU A 395 11.13 9.40 14.91
CA GLU A 395 9.68 9.30 14.74
C GLU A 395 9.11 8.24 15.66
N VAL A 396 8.01 8.53 16.31
CA VAL A 396 7.26 7.59 17.15
C VAL A 396 5.81 7.57 16.68
N HIS A 397 5.30 6.38 16.46
CA HIS A 397 3.92 6.13 16.04
C HIS A 397 3.25 5.22 17.06
N TYR A 398 2.10 5.61 17.57
CA TYR A 398 1.17 4.71 18.24
C TYR A 398 -0.12 4.67 17.45
N ASN A 399 -0.66 3.47 17.26
CA ASN A 399 -1.89 3.26 16.52
C ASN A 399 -2.78 2.25 17.23
N PHE A 400 -4.05 2.58 17.33
CA PHE A 400 -5.12 1.70 17.79
C PHE A 400 -6.13 1.54 16.67
N GLN A 401 -6.43 0.30 16.29
CA GLN A 401 -7.46 -0.05 15.31
C GLN A 401 -8.48 -0.98 15.98
N TRP A 402 -9.75 -0.72 15.73
CA TRP A 402 -10.83 -1.65 16.01
C TRP A 402 -11.62 -1.84 14.72
N ASN A 403 -11.71 -3.09 14.27
CA ASN A 403 -12.40 -3.48 13.06
C ASN A 403 -13.47 -4.51 13.41
N GLN A 404 -14.70 -4.30 12.97
CA GLN A 404 -15.77 -5.27 13.03
C GLN A 404 -16.24 -5.62 11.63
N ARG A 405 -16.51 -6.89 11.42
CA ARG A 405 -17.04 -7.41 10.17
C ARG A 405 -18.14 -8.41 10.42
N GLU A 406 -19.27 -8.14 9.79
CA GLU A 406 -20.44 -9.00 9.82
C GLU A 406 -20.77 -9.49 8.42
N GLU A 407 -21.04 -10.78 8.29
CA GLU A 407 -21.55 -11.36 7.04
C GLU A 407 -22.93 -11.97 7.30
N PHE A 408 -23.88 -11.61 6.44
CA PHE A 408 -25.25 -12.07 6.50
C PHE A 408 -25.53 -13.03 5.37
N ASP A 409 -26.00 -14.21 5.70
CA ASP A 409 -26.45 -15.23 4.77
C ASP A 409 -27.99 -15.20 4.59
N ILE A 410 -28.48 -15.94 3.60
CA ILE A 410 -29.90 -16.13 3.36
C ILE A 410 -30.42 -17.11 4.39
N ARG A 411 -30.91 -16.60 5.49
CA ARG A 411 -31.52 -17.37 6.58
C ARG A 411 -33.03 -17.24 6.62
N ARG A 412 -33.71 -18.20 7.22
CA ARG A 412 -35.17 -18.21 7.41
C ARG A 412 -35.52 -18.14 8.91
N GLY A 413 -36.74 -17.76 9.22
CA GLY A 413 -37.22 -17.71 10.61
C GLY A 413 -36.66 -16.53 11.41
N GLU A 414 -36.45 -16.76 12.70
CA GLU A 414 -35.98 -15.73 13.65
C GLU A 414 -34.56 -15.28 13.38
N ASP A 415 -33.70 -16.15 12.82
CA ASP A 415 -32.31 -15.86 12.52
C ASP A 415 -32.09 -15.08 11.19
N ARG A 416 -33.15 -14.72 10.45
CA ARG A 416 -33.03 -14.11 9.11
C ARG A 416 -32.23 -12.79 9.10
N ASN A 417 -32.21 -12.07 10.20
CA ASN A 417 -31.49 -10.79 10.36
C ASN A 417 -30.22 -10.92 11.20
N LYS A 418 -29.84 -12.13 11.60
CA LYS A 418 -28.68 -12.40 12.41
C LYS A 418 -27.45 -12.66 11.51
N ALA A 419 -26.32 -12.07 11.87
CA ALA A 419 -25.08 -12.32 11.15
C ALA A 419 -24.70 -13.81 11.20
N ALA A 420 -24.16 -14.33 10.13
CA ALA A 420 -23.59 -15.67 10.05
C ALA A 420 -22.11 -15.67 10.48
N ILE A 421 -21.41 -14.56 10.25
CA ILE A 421 -20.06 -14.30 10.73
C ILE A 421 -20.11 -12.93 11.41
N ASP A 422 -19.54 -12.80 12.59
CA ASP A 422 -19.28 -11.54 13.28
C ASP A 422 -17.90 -11.63 13.92
N LEU A 423 -16.93 -10.93 13.32
CA LEU A 423 -15.53 -10.90 13.71
C LEU A 423 -15.17 -9.49 14.19
N GLN A 424 -14.47 -9.41 15.30
CA GLN A 424 -13.94 -8.17 15.85
C GLN A 424 -12.44 -8.32 16.03
N LEU A 425 -11.67 -7.42 15.43
CA LEU A 425 -10.21 -7.38 15.54
C LEU A 425 -9.78 -6.06 16.16
N MET A 426 -9.17 -6.13 17.31
CA MET A 426 -8.47 -5.01 17.94
C MET A 426 -6.98 -5.14 17.64
N THR A 427 -6.38 -4.07 17.15
CA THR A 427 -4.91 -4.02 16.91
C THR A 427 -4.32 -2.79 17.58
N GLN A 428 -3.22 -3.00 18.31
CA GLN A 428 -2.39 -1.95 18.85
C GLN A 428 -0.99 -2.06 18.28
N ASN A 429 -0.47 -0.98 17.78
CA ASN A 429 0.87 -0.92 17.18
C ASN A 429 1.65 0.26 17.75
N LEU A 430 2.87 -0.01 18.22
CA LEU A 430 3.83 1.00 18.65
C LEU A 430 5.11 0.82 17.82
N ALA A 431 5.55 1.90 17.20
CA ALA A 431 6.76 1.88 16.39
C ALA A 431 7.62 3.13 16.66
N ALA A 432 8.93 2.96 16.66
CA ALA A 432 9.89 4.04 16.78
C ALA A 432 10.98 3.89 15.71
N TYR A 433 11.30 4.99 15.02
CA TYR A 433 12.26 5.03 13.92
C TYR A 433 13.25 6.16 14.14
N LEU A 434 14.52 5.85 14.04
CA LEU A 434 15.62 6.80 14.06
C LEU A 434 16.25 6.83 12.68
N ALA A 435 16.24 7.99 12.02
CA ALA A 435 16.97 8.23 10.78
C ALA A 435 18.11 9.21 11.06
N TRP A 436 19.30 8.95 10.50
CA TRP A 436 20.45 9.84 10.63
C TRP A 436 21.38 9.72 9.42
N THR A 437 22.12 10.79 9.14
CA THR A 437 23.21 10.79 8.17
C THR A 437 24.53 10.61 8.90
N GLY A 438 25.37 9.71 8.44
CA GLY A 438 26.71 9.47 8.96
C GLY A 438 27.73 10.38 8.27
N ALA A 439 28.58 9.80 7.41
CA ALA A 439 29.39 10.57 6.47
C ALA A 439 28.51 11.18 5.38
N GLU A 440 28.99 12.19 4.62
CA GLU A 440 28.21 12.92 3.62
C GLU A 440 27.45 12.05 2.60
N SER A 441 27.94 10.82 2.33
CA SER A 441 27.34 9.88 1.37
C SER A 441 26.55 8.72 1.99
N MET A 442 26.43 8.66 3.35
CA MET A 442 25.81 7.55 4.06
C MET A 442 24.61 7.99 4.88
N ALA A 443 23.44 7.41 4.62
CA ALA A 443 22.25 7.59 5.43
C ALA A 443 21.77 6.25 6.04
N TYR A 444 21.35 6.30 7.29
CA TYR A 444 20.94 5.14 8.06
C TYR A 444 19.51 5.33 8.59
N THR A 445 18.79 4.23 8.72
CA THR A 445 17.54 4.19 9.49
C THR A 445 17.52 2.93 10.32
N ALA A 446 17.15 3.04 11.58
CA ALA A 446 16.87 1.91 12.46
C ALA A 446 15.48 2.07 13.06
N GLY A 447 14.78 0.97 13.27
CA GLY A 447 13.44 1.01 13.84
C GLY A 447 13.11 -0.25 14.64
N ILE A 448 12.23 -0.05 15.60
CA ILE A 448 11.61 -1.12 16.39
C ILE A 448 10.09 -0.99 16.31
N GLN A 449 9.40 -2.11 16.38
CA GLN A 449 7.95 -2.18 16.31
C GLN A 449 7.42 -3.27 17.23
N ALA A 450 6.33 -2.98 17.92
CA ALA A 450 5.57 -3.95 18.70
C ALA A 450 4.10 -3.88 18.27
N GLU A 451 3.47 -5.04 18.07
CA GLU A 451 2.07 -5.15 17.68
C GLU A 451 1.37 -6.21 18.51
N LEU A 452 0.16 -5.89 18.95
CA LEU A 452 -0.79 -6.80 19.58
C LEU A 452 -2.07 -6.82 18.75
N GLN A 453 -2.51 -8.03 18.39
CA GLN A 453 -3.83 -8.27 17.80
C GLN A 453 -4.64 -9.16 18.72
N ASP A 454 -5.91 -8.81 18.93
CA ASP A 454 -6.90 -9.58 19.66
C ASP A 454 -8.12 -9.75 18.77
N ASN A 455 -8.38 -10.99 18.35
CA ASN A 455 -9.51 -11.37 17.51
C ASN A 455 -10.56 -12.09 18.34
N PHE A 456 -11.75 -11.57 18.32
CA PHE A 456 -12.95 -12.16 18.89
C PHE A 456 -13.93 -12.57 17.79
N SER A 457 -14.34 -13.83 17.79
CA SER A 457 -15.37 -14.38 16.90
C SER A 457 -16.64 -14.61 17.70
N ASN A 458 -17.68 -13.82 17.44
CA ASN A 458 -18.91 -13.82 18.23
C ASN A 458 -19.65 -15.17 18.12
N PRO A 459 -19.84 -15.89 19.24
CA PRO A 459 -20.54 -17.17 19.26
C PRO A 459 -22.05 -17.04 19.01
N ASP A 460 -22.63 -15.87 19.26
CA ASP A 460 -24.09 -15.65 19.17
C ASP A 460 -24.61 -15.75 17.74
N THR A 461 -23.73 -15.81 16.75
CA THR A 461 -24.10 -16.09 15.35
C THR A 461 -24.80 -17.44 15.19
N GLY A 462 -24.56 -18.40 16.11
CA GLY A 462 -25.13 -19.76 16.07
C GLY A 462 -24.58 -20.61 14.90
N VAL A 463 -23.45 -20.22 14.30
CA VAL A 463 -22.78 -20.91 13.19
C VAL A 463 -21.38 -21.32 13.63
N LYS A 464 -20.83 -22.38 13.02
CA LYS A 464 -19.43 -22.77 13.20
C LYS A 464 -18.53 -21.57 12.82
N ARG A 465 -17.61 -21.23 13.73
CA ARG A 465 -16.71 -20.08 13.54
C ARG A 465 -15.73 -20.35 12.42
N LEU A 466 -15.72 -19.51 11.39
CA LEU A 466 -14.76 -19.60 10.29
C LEU A 466 -13.32 -19.40 10.80
N ILE A 467 -13.11 -18.35 11.58
CA ILE A 467 -11.84 -17.99 12.23
C ILE A 467 -12.06 -17.98 13.75
N PRO A 468 -11.19 -18.62 14.55
CA PRO A 468 -11.34 -18.68 16.01
C PRO A 468 -10.92 -17.39 16.69
N ASP A 469 -11.14 -17.35 18.00
CA ASP A 469 -10.52 -16.34 18.86
C ASP A 469 -9.01 -16.56 18.88
N TYR A 470 -8.22 -15.48 18.79
CA TYR A 470 -6.77 -15.56 18.91
C TYR A 470 -6.14 -14.27 19.44
N LEU A 471 -4.98 -14.44 20.10
CA LEU A 471 -4.06 -13.36 20.43
C LEU A 471 -2.80 -13.52 19.58
N LYS A 472 -2.36 -12.44 18.94
CA LYS A 472 -1.12 -12.42 18.16
C LYS A 472 -0.24 -11.28 18.63
N TYR A 473 1.00 -11.61 18.99
CA TYR A 473 2.04 -10.66 19.37
C TYR A 473 3.11 -10.65 18.30
N THR A 474 3.56 -9.47 17.89
CA THR A 474 4.68 -9.31 16.97
C THR A 474 5.66 -8.29 17.54
N LEU A 475 6.95 -8.68 17.62
CA LEU A 475 8.06 -7.79 17.92
C LEU A 475 9.00 -7.77 16.72
N ALA A 476 9.38 -6.59 16.29
CA ALA A 476 10.23 -6.44 15.13
C ALA A 476 11.31 -5.38 15.32
N GLY A 477 12.45 -5.61 14.69
CA GLY A 477 13.55 -4.65 14.59
C GLY A 477 14.12 -4.64 13.17
N TYR A 478 14.44 -3.46 12.65
CA TYR A 478 15.07 -3.35 11.34
C TYR A 478 16.13 -2.25 11.30
N THR A 479 17.03 -2.38 10.34
CA THR A 479 18.01 -1.37 9.99
C THR A 479 18.18 -1.29 8.49
N THR A 480 18.37 -0.07 7.97
CA THR A 480 18.72 0.15 6.56
C THR A 480 19.90 1.10 6.47
N ALA A 481 20.73 0.93 5.47
CA ALA A 481 21.82 1.81 5.12
C ALA A 481 21.73 2.18 3.64
N ARG A 482 21.94 3.44 3.31
CA ARG A 482 22.05 3.96 1.95
C ARG A 482 23.40 4.59 1.76
N TYR A 483 24.07 4.23 0.68
CA TYR A 483 25.32 4.81 0.23
C TYR A 483 25.10 5.49 -1.12
N GLN A 484 25.38 6.79 -1.17
CA GLN A 484 25.21 7.62 -2.38
C GLN A 484 26.39 8.57 -2.50
N PRO A 485 27.52 8.08 -3.08
CA PRO A 485 28.74 8.88 -3.21
C PRO A 485 28.56 10.07 -4.15
N ASP A 486 27.69 9.91 -5.15
CA ASP A 486 27.34 10.94 -6.14
C ASP A 486 25.91 10.71 -6.69
N ASN A 487 25.49 11.51 -7.64
CA ASN A 487 24.16 11.39 -8.26
C ASN A 487 24.04 10.19 -9.22
N SER A 488 25.15 9.56 -9.60
CA SER A 488 25.17 8.47 -10.58
C SER A 488 24.97 7.09 -9.93
N LEU A 489 25.32 6.93 -8.65
CA LEU A 489 25.29 5.65 -7.95
C LEU A 489 24.54 5.77 -6.60
N THR A 490 23.57 4.91 -6.40
CA THR A 490 22.95 4.72 -5.09
C THR A 490 22.90 3.24 -4.78
N ILE A 491 23.38 2.87 -3.60
CA ILE A 491 23.31 1.50 -3.09
C ILE A 491 22.52 1.56 -1.78
N ASP A 492 21.53 0.71 -1.61
CA ASP A 492 20.88 0.52 -0.32
C ASP A 492 20.86 -0.95 0.08
N ALA A 493 20.86 -1.18 1.38
CA ALA A 493 20.71 -2.50 1.97
C ALA A 493 19.96 -2.38 3.30
N GLY A 494 19.22 -3.43 3.66
CA GLY A 494 18.51 -3.47 4.91
C GLY A 494 18.25 -4.88 5.39
N LEU A 495 18.09 -5.01 6.71
CA LEU A 495 17.77 -6.24 7.42
C LEU A 495 16.62 -5.98 8.39
N ARG A 496 15.73 -6.94 8.51
CA ARG A 496 14.62 -6.95 9.48
C ARG A 496 14.46 -8.32 10.10
N LEU A 497 14.13 -8.33 11.39
CA LEU A 497 13.74 -9.51 12.15
C LEU A 497 12.37 -9.28 12.76
N ASP A 498 11.48 -10.27 12.63
CA ASP A 498 10.15 -10.29 13.20
C ASP A 498 9.96 -11.57 14.02
N TRP A 499 9.70 -11.43 15.30
CA TRP A 499 9.23 -12.52 16.16
C TRP A 499 7.72 -12.41 16.30
N THR A 500 7.02 -13.51 15.99
CA THR A 500 5.55 -13.57 16.04
C THR A 500 5.10 -14.77 16.86
N LEU A 501 4.20 -14.53 17.81
CA LEU A 501 3.53 -15.54 18.60
C LEU A 501 2.02 -15.44 18.36
N MET A 502 1.38 -16.54 17.98
CA MET A 502 -0.06 -16.66 17.82
C MET A 502 -0.60 -17.75 18.74
N ASP A 503 -1.56 -17.40 19.58
CA ASP A 503 -2.23 -18.28 20.54
C ASP A 503 -3.73 -18.25 20.25
N ALA A 504 -4.28 -19.34 19.72
CA ALA A 504 -5.66 -19.41 19.28
C ALA A 504 -6.47 -20.41 20.13
N GLN A 505 -7.78 -20.21 20.20
CA GLN A 505 -8.71 -21.13 20.85
C GLN A 505 -9.76 -21.59 19.86
N LYS A 506 -9.75 -22.89 19.51
CA LYS A 506 -10.58 -23.45 18.44
C LYS A 506 -11.23 -24.76 18.83
N TYR A 507 -12.49 -24.90 18.41
CA TYR A 507 -13.21 -26.19 18.44
C TYR A 507 -13.06 -26.87 17.08
N TYR A 508 -12.63 -28.14 17.11
CA TYR A 508 -12.67 -29.04 15.94
C TYR A 508 -13.72 -30.11 16.15
N ASP A 509 -14.31 -30.62 15.09
CA ASP A 509 -14.98 -31.90 15.12
C ASP A 509 -13.94 -33.01 15.38
N ILE A 510 -14.27 -33.98 16.25
CA ILE A 510 -13.30 -35.04 16.63
C ILE A 510 -12.92 -35.86 15.40
N ASN A 511 -13.88 -36.22 14.55
CA ASN A 511 -13.60 -37.02 13.37
C ASN A 511 -12.69 -36.24 12.40
N ASP A 512 -12.93 -34.95 12.20
CA ASP A 512 -12.07 -34.11 11.34
C ASP A 512 -10.65 -34.02 11.90
N TRP A 513 -10.51 -33.88 13.22
CA TRP A 513 -9.21 -33.84 13.90
C TRP A 513 -8.41 -35.12 13.67
N GLU A 514 -9.07 -36.29 13.89
CA GLU A 514 -8.47 -37.60 13.74
C GLU A 514 -8.19 -37.95 12.25
N GLN A 515 -9.10 -37.63 11.32
CA GLN A 515 -8.89 -37.86 9.87
C GLN A 515 -7.72 -37.03 9.31
N ARG A 516 -7.50 -35.82 9.84
CA ARG A 516 -6.35 -35.00 9.48
C ARG A 516 -5.05 -35.49 10.14
N GLY A 517 -5.09 -36.49 11.04
CA GLY A 517 -3.96 -37.00 11.79
C GLY A 517 -3.42 -35.98 12.81
N TYR A 518 -4.22 -35.02 13.22
CA TYR A 518 -3.83 -34.00 14.18
C TYR A 518 -3.76 -34.56 15.61
N ASP A 519 -4.50 -35.61 15.92
CA ASP A 519 -4.43 -36.37 17.17
C ASP A 519 -3.02 -36.89 17.46
N ASN A 520 -2.27 -37.25 16.41
CA ASN A 520 -0.90 -37.73 16.54
C ASN A 520 0.13 -36.60 16.49
N ARG A 521 -0.07 -35.58 15.64
CA ARG A 521 0.92 -34.51 15.39
C ARG A 521 0.77 -33.33 16.32
N TYR A 522 -0.43 -33.05 16.81
CA TYR A 522 -0.79 -31.85 17.56
C TYR A 522 -1.58 -32.17 18.86
N SER A 523 -1.40 -33.39 19.43
CA SER A 523 -2.03 -33.80 20.69
C SER A 523 -1.75 -32.82 21.85
N GLN A 524 -0.60 -32.14 21.81
CA GLN A 524 -0.24 -31.10 22.80
C GLN A 524 -1.17 -29.88 22.77
N PHE A 525 -1.95 -29.67 21.73
CA PHE A 525 -2.93 -28.59 21.61
C PHE A 525 -4.30 -28.98 22.17
N GLU A 526 -4.55 -30.26 22.47
CA GLU A 526 -5.82 -30.70 23.03
C GLU A 526 -6.01 -30.18 24.47
N VAL A 527 -7.12 -29.49 24.72
CA VAL A 527 -7.47 -28.95 26.01
C VAL A 527 -8.59 -29.76 26.66
N ARG A 528 -9.64 -30.02 25.90
CA ARG A 528 -10.82 -30.73 26.42
C ARG A 528 -11.59 -31.43 25.29
N ARG A 529 -11.82 -32.73 25.47
CA ARG A 529 -12.66 -33.53 24.58
C ARG A 529 -14.12 -33.52 25.06
N LEU A 530 -15.03 -33.15 24.22
CA LEU A 530 -16.48 -33.17 24.42
C LEU A 530 -17.07 -34.39 23.70
N SER A 531 -18.39 -34.48 23.59
CA SER A 531 -19.03 -35.63 22.94
C SER A 531 -18.70 -35.77 21.43
N THR A 532 -18.72 -34.61 20.71
CA THR A 532 -18.48 -34.57 19.24
C THR A 532 -17.40 -33.57 18.87
N GLN A 533 -16.99 -32.72 19.79
CA GLN A 533 -16.02 -31.65 19.55
C GLN A 533 -14.82 -31.75 20.46
N LEU A 534 -13.70 -31.27 19.99
CA LEU A 534 -12.45 -31.14 20.71
C LEU A 534 -12.11 -29.66 20.82
N LEU A 535 -12.02 -29.15 22.07
CA LEU A 535 -11.44 -27.83 22.31
C LEU A 535 -9.92 -27.93 22.26
N THR A 536 -9.31 -27.14 21.43
CA THR A 536 -7.86 -27.04 21.25
C THR A 536 -7.35 -25.63 21.52
N ARG A 537 -6.07 -25.52 21.87
CA ARG A 537 -5.35 -24.25 22.00
C ARG A 537 -4.05 -24.31 21.19
N PRO A 538 -4.13 -24.19 19.86
CA PRO A 538 -2.96 -24.15 19.00
C PRO A 538 -2.12 -22.89 19.30
N LYS A 539 -0.82 -23.11 19.51
CA LYS A 539 0.14 -22.05 19.76
C LYS A 539 1.29 -22.18 18.80
N PHE A 540 1.51 -21.14 17.98
CA PHE A 540 2.56 -21.09 16.97
C PHE A 540 3.51 -19.94 17.24
N GLU A 541 4.78 -20.19 17.06
CA GLU A 541 5.84 -19.22 17.19
C GLU A 541 6.69 -19.20 15.91
N PHE A 542 6.92 -18.00 15.36
CA PHE A 542 7.68 -17.82 14.13
C PHE A 542 8.75 -16.74 14.34
N LEU A 543 9.97 -17.07 13.94
CA LEU A 543 11.04 -16.11 13.76
C LEU A 543 11.24 -15.93 12.26
N ASN A 544 10.90 -14.74 11.75
CA ASN A 544 11.06 -14.38 10.35
C ASN A 544 12.16 -13.35 10.20
N TRP A 545 12.85 -13.37 9.07
CA TRP A 545 13.79 -12.33 8.73
C TRP A 545 13.61 -11.93 7.27
N ALA A 546 13.91 -10.68 6.97
CA ALA A 546 13.85 -10.13 5.64
C ALA A 546 15.13 -9.35 5.36
N PHE A 547 15.59 -9.44 4.13
CA PHE A 547 16.77 -8.75 3.63
C PHE A 547 16.41 -8.08 2.30
N SER A 548 16.87 -6.86 2.11
CA SER A 548 16.73 -6.11 0.85
C SER A 548 18.04 -5.46 0.50
N THR A 549 18.43 -5.51 -0.75
CA THR A 549 19.53 -4.72 -1.28
C THR A 549 19.21 -4.25 -2.69
N GLY A 550 19.64 -3.04 -3.03
CA GLY A 550 19.42 -2.46 -4.33
C GLY A 550 20.60 -1.62 -4.79
N VAL A 551 20.80 -1.57 -6.08
CA VAL A 551 21.79 -0.72 -6.75
C VAL A 551 21.10 0.04 -7.86
N ARG A 552 21.14 1.36 -7.79
CA ARG A 552 20.72 2.27 -8.86
C ARG A 552 21.95 2.86 -9.49
N SER A 553 22.04 2.77 -10.82
CA SER A 553 23.14 3.34 -11.59
C SER A 553 22.59 4.20 -12.71
N GLN A 554 22.96 5.47 -12.73
CA GLN A 554 22.69 6.39 -13.82
C GLN A 554 23.89 6.40 -14.78
N TRP A 555 23.78 5.65 -15.87
CA TRP A 555 24.87 5.46 -16.84
C TRP A 555 25.16 6.73 -17.65
N ASN A 556 24.12 7.50 -17.88
CA ASN A 556 24.17 8.78 -18.56
C ASN A 556 22.87 9.56 -18.29
N PRO A 557 22.74 10.84 -18.69
CA PRO A 557 21.55 11.66 -18.39
C PRO A 557 20.22 11.10 -18.90
N VAL A 558 20.23 10.15 -19.84
CA VAL A 558 19.01 9.59 -20.43
C VAL A 558 18.74 8.13 -20.05
N PHE A 559 19.70 7.42 -19.46
CA PHE A 559 19.56 5.99 -19.15
C PHE A 559 19.99 5.64 -17.73
N GLU A 560 19.08 5.02 -17.01
CA GLU A 560 19.23 4.56 -15.63
C GLU A 560 18.84 3.09 -15.51
N THR A 561 19.52 2.36 -14.67
CA THR A 561 19.15 1.00 -14.29
C THR A 561 19.09 0.85 -12.77
N THR A 562 18.15 0.06 -12.29
CA THR A 562 18.05 -0.31 -10.88
C THR A 562 17.92 -1.82 -10.77
N LEU A 563 18.85 -2.46 -10.08
CA LEU A 563 18.79 -3.88 -9.75
C LEU A 563 18.43 -4.00 -8.27
N ASN A 564 17.43 -4.80 -7.95
CA ASN A 564 16.98 -5.00 -6.57
C ASN A 564 16.80 -6.49 -6.28
N TYR A 565 17.32 -6.94 -5.13
CA TYR A 565 17.10 -8.28 -4.58
C TYR A 565 16.46 -8.19 -3.22
N ASN A 566 15.45 -9.03 -3.03
CA ASN A 566 14.70 -9.12 -1.78
C ASN A 566 14.56 -10.56 -1.33
N LEU A 567 14.78 -10.78 -0.05
CA LEU A 567 14.38 -11.98 0.68
C LEU A 567 13.31 -11.57 1.70
N SER A 568 12.18 -12.24 1.71
CA SER A 568 11.13 -12.03 2.71
C SER A 568 10.60 -13.35 3.24
N GLN A 569 10.31 -13.41 4.53
CA GLN A 569 9.67 -14.54 5.16
C GLN A 569 8.33 -14.12 5.76
N ARG A 570 7.31 -14.93 5.53
CA ARG A 570 5.95 -14.66 6.01
C ARG A 570 5.41 -15.87 6.78
N ALA A 571 5.01 -15.64 8.02
CA ALA A 571 4.26 -16.64 8.78
C ALA A 571 2.85 -16.82 8.19
N PRO A 572 2.24 -18.01 8.27
CA PRO A 572 0.82 -18.19 7.98
C PRO A 572 -0.04 -17.30 8.87
N ASN A 573 -1.11 -16.74 8.33
CA ASN A 573 -2.09 -15.95 9.09
C ASN A 573 -3.18 -16.84 9.72
N ALA A 574 -4.07 -16.22 10.50
CA ALA A 574 -5.12 -16.95 11.20
C ALA A 574 -6.11 -17.64 10.24
N ALA A 575 -6.44 -17.03 9.11
CA ALA A 575 -7.31 -17.65 8.12
C ALA A 575 -6.66 -18.88 7.48
N GLU A 576 -5.40 -18.80 7.14
CA GLU A 576 -4.65 -19.90 6.52
C GLU A 576 -4.49 -21.09 7.47
N LEU A 577 -4.26 -20.85 8.77
CA LEU A 577 -4.11 -21.91 9.76
C LEU A 577 -5.44 -22.51 10.21
N PHE A 578 -6.48 -21.66 10.37
CA PHE A 578 -7.63 -22.03 11.18
C PHE A 578 -8.98 -21.97 10.46
N SER A 579 -9.09 -21.48 9.22
CA SER A 579 -10.38 -21.45 8.52
C SER A 579 -11.06 -22.84 8.56
N ASP A 580 -12.36 -22.86 8.87
CA ASP A 580 -13.09 -24.10 9.00
C ASP A 580 -14.60 -23.87 8.85
N GLY A 581 -15.05 -23.67 7.63
CA GLY A 581 -16.46 -23.45 7.37
C GLY A 581 -16.78 -22.57 6.17
N LEU A 582 -18.05 -22.21 6.09
CA LEU A 582 -18.60 -21.43 4.98
C LEU A 582 -18.20 -19.95 5.11
N HIS A 583 -17.56 -19.44 4.07
CA HIS A 583 -17.31 -18.02 3.83
C HIS A 583 -18.52 -17.47 3.04
N HIS A 584 -19.39 -16.74 3.73
CA HIS A 584 -20.71 -16.37 3.18
C HIS A 584 -20.63 -15.36 2.05
N ALA A 585 -19.63 -14.46 2.06
CA ALA A 585 -19.42 -13.49 0.99
C ALA A 585 -19.04 -14.12 -0.34
N LEU A 586 -18.40 -15.30 -0.32
CA LEU A 586 -17.95 -16.04 -1.51
C LEU A 586 -18.87 -17.20 -1.90
N ALA A 587 -19.73 -17.62 -0.99
CA ALA A 587 -20.42 -18.89 -1.12
C ALA A 587 -19.44 -20.07 -1.32
N THR A 588 -18.34 -20.11 -0.52
CA THR A 588 -17.30 -21.15 -0.55
C THR A 588 -17.00 -21.65 0.86
N ILE A 589 -16.61 -22.92 0.97
CA ILE A 589 -16.13 -23.49 2.23
C ILE A 589 -14.61 -23.46 2.21
N GLU A 590 -13.99 -23.00 3.29
CA GLU A 590 -12.54 -22.91 3.41
C GLU A 590 -12.04 -23.74 4.58
N TYR A 591 -10.98 -24.51 4.33
CA TYR A 591 -10.29 -25.32 5.30
C TYR A 591 -8.83 -24.92 5.43
N GLY A 592 -8.47 -24.42 6.61
CA GLY A 592 -7.11 -24.12 7.01
C GLY A 592 -6.30 -25.37 7.32
N SER A 593 -4.99 -25.22 7.45
CA SER A 593 -4.10 -26.33 7.81
C SER A 593 -3.09 -25.91 8.86
N LEU A 594 -3.00 -26.71 9.96
CA LEU A 594 -2.00 -26.52 11.00
C LEU A 594 -0.59 -26.92 10.54
N ASP A 595 -0.48 -27.64 9.42
CA ASP A 595 0.79 -28.13 8.85
C ASP A 595 1.52 -27.07 8.00
N LEU A 596 0.93 -25.89 7.83
CA LEU A 596 1.52 -24.82 7.04
C LEU A 596 2.80 -24.30 7.67
N LYS A 597 3.82 -24.15 6.83
CA LYS A 597 5.09 -23.53 7.19
C LYS A 597 5.12 -22.07 6.77
N LYS A 598 6.13 -21.34 7.23
CA LYS A 598 6.38 -19.98 6.76
C LYS A 598 6.80 -19.97 5.29
N GLU A 599 6.28 -19.04 4.52
CA GLU A 599 6.75 -18.79 3.17
C GLU A 599 8.13 -18.14 3.19
N ILE A 600 9.00 -18.52 2.26
CA ILE A 600 10.31 -17.91 2.03
C ILE A 600 10.38 -17.47 0.57
N ALA A 601 10.32 -16.17 0.35
CA ALA A 601 10.30 -15.60 -0.99
C ALA A 601 11.62 -14.90 -1.31
N HIS A 602 12.22 -15.25 -2.45
CA HIS A 602 13.33 -14.56 -3.07
C HIS A 602 12.83 -13.86 -4.33
N LYS A 603 13.13 -12.57 -4.50
CA LYS A 603 12.69 -11.79 -5.63
C LYS A 603 13.84 -10.94 -6.18
N VAL A 604 14.03 -10.98 -7.48
CA VAL A 604 14.95 -10.13 -8.22
C VAL A 604 14.14 -9.27 -9.19
N LEU A 605 14.40 -7.97 -9.20
CA LEU A 605 13.82 -7.02 -10.14
C LEU A 605 14.94 -6.23 -10.81
N LEU A 606 14.84 -6.08 -12.12
CA LEU A 606 15.69 -5.17 -12.90
C LEU A 606 14.78 -4.11 -13.51
N ASN A 607 14.93 -2.84 -13.12
CA ASN A 607 14.23 -1.75 -13.77
C ASN A 607 15.20 -0.99 -14.67
N SER A 608 14.80 -0.75 -15.91
CA SER A 608 15.54 0.03 -16.89
C SER A 608 14.70 1.20 -17.35
N THR A 609 15.20 2.41 -17.11
CA THR A 609 14.50 3.66 -17.43
C THR A 609 15.29 4.41 -18.51
N TYR A 610 14.59 4.83 -19.57
CA TYR A 610 15.12 5.68 -20.62
C TYR A 610 14.26 6.93 -20.77
N ILE A 611 14.88 8.11 -20.61
CA ILE A 611 14.19 9.41 -20.66
C ILE A 611 14.91 10.31 -21.65
N LYS A 612 14.25 10.68 -22.75
CA LYS A 612 14.78 11.63 -23.72
C LYS A 612 13.66 12.38 -24.45
N GLU A 613 13.72 13.71 -24.49
CA GLU A 613 12.90 14.58 -25.35
C GLU A 613 11.39 14.26 -25.34
N GLY A 614 10.84 14.08 -24.12
CA GLY A 614 9.42 13.77 -23.96
C GLY A 614 9.04 12.29 -24.09
N LEU A 615 10.01 11.41 -24.33
CA LEU A 615 9.84 9.95 -24.29
C LEU A 615 10.40 9.41 -22.97
N ASN A 616 9.58 8.71 -22.20
CA ASN A 616 9.96 7.98 -20.99
C ASN A 616 9.55 6.52 -21.18
N LEU A 617 10.52 5.61 -21.09
CA LEU A 617 10.33 4.17 -21.17
C LEU A 617 10.80 3.52 -19.89
N ASN A 618 9.98 2.66 -19.32
CA ASN A 618 10.32 1.82 -18.19
C ASN A 618 10.08 0.35 -18.54
N LEU A 619 11.07 -0.48 -18.31
CA LEU A 619 10.98 -1.94 -18.48
C LEU A 619 11.44 -2.61 -17.19
N THR A 620 10.56 -3.42 -16.57
CA THR A 620 10.82 -4.07 -15.30
C THR A 620 10.58 -5.59 -15.39
N PRO A 621 11.53 -6.38 -15.91
CA PRO A 621 11.50 -7.82 -15.74
C PRO A 621 11.75 -8.20 -14.28
N TYR A 622 11.09 -9.25 -13.83
CA TYR A 622 11.25 -9.78 -12.48
C TYR A 622 11.13 -11.30 -12.43
N LEU A 623 11.75 -11.86 -11.40
CA LEU A 623 11.76 -13.27 -11.10
C LEU A 623 11.60 -13.48 -9.61
N SER A 624 10.75 -14.42 -9.18
CA SER A 624 10.57 -14.74 -7.77
C SER A 624 10.43 -16.25 -7.56
N TRP A 625 11.08 -16.75 -6.50
CA TRP A 625 10.94 -18.11 -6.01
C TRP A 625 10.38 -18.05 -4.60
N VAL A 626 9.34 -18.83 -4.34
CA VAL A 626 8.69 -18.88 -3.03
C VAL A 626 8.60 -20.33 -2.58
N ASN A 627 9.36 -20.65 -1.54
CA ASN A 627 9.25 -21.95 -0.87
C ASN A 627 8.04 -21.93 0.07
N ASP A 628 7.31 -23.04 0.13
CA ASP A 628 6.10 -23.19 0.95
C ASP A 628 5.04 -22.09 0.67
N PHE A 629 4.89 -21.66 -0.58
CA PHE A 629 3.85 -20.70 -1.00
C PHE A 629 2.47 -21.23 -0.61
N ILE A 630 1.74 -20.47 0.21
CA ILE A 630 0.44 -20.89 0.73
C ILE A 630 -0.63 -20.61 -0.33
N LEU A 631 -1.14 -21.67 -0.92
CA LEU A 631 -2.15 -21.64 -1.98
C LEU A 631 -3.51 -22.08 -1.41
N LEU A 632 -4.56 -21.32 -1.73
CA LEU A 632 -5.94 -21.73 -1.51
C LEU A 632 -6.46 -22.41 -2.79
N GLU A 633 -6.52 -23.72 -2.79
CA GLU A 633 -6.85 -24.56 -3.95
C GLU A 633 -8.25 -25.13 -3.85
N PRO A 634 -9.06 -25.09 -4.93
CA PRO A 634 -10.34 -25.76 -4.98
C PRO A 634 -10.14 -27.28 -4.91
N ALA A 635 -10.93 -27.98 -4.09
CA ALA A 635 -10.79 -29.40 -3.84
C ALA A 635 -12.09 -30.20 -4.06
N GLY A 636 -13.21 -29.55 -4.36
CA GLY A 636 -14.49 -30.21 -4.65
C GLY A 636 -15.70 -29.35 -4.31
N PHE A 637 -16.84 -30.02 -4.14
CA PHE A 637 -18.10 -29.42 -3.70
C PHE A 637 -18.64 -30.14 -2.49
N GLU A 638 -19.21 -29.39 -1.58
CA GLU A 638 -19.88 -29.90 -0.39
C GLU A 638 -21.36 -29.48 -0.38
N GLN A 639 -22.25 -30.42 -0.22
CA GLN A 639 -23.67 -30.17 -0.06
C GLN A 639 -23.98 -29.96 1.41
N THR A 640 -24.48 -28.78 1.75
CA THR A 640 -24.90 -28.43 3.10
C THR A 640 -26.40 -28.17 3.13
N ILE A 641 -26.99 -28.02 4.33
CA ILE A 641 -28.39 -27.63 4.49
C ILE A 641 -28.68 -26.22 3.93
N ARG A 642 -27.63 -25.43 3.59
CA ARG A 642 -27.73 -24.06 3.08
C ARG A 642 -27.53 -23.98 1.57
N GLY A 643 -27.07 -25.04 0.92
CA GLY A 643 -26.79 -25.10 -0.49
C GLY A 643 -25.57 -25.95 -0.81
N ALA A 644 -25.20 -25.96 -2.10
CA ALA A 644 -24.00 -26.59 -2.61
C ALA A 644 -22.92 -25.52 -2.78
N PHE A 645 -21.76 -25.75 -2.18
CA PHE A 645 -20.66 -24.82 -2.18
C PHE A 645 -19.35 -25.48 -2.61
N PRO A 646 -18.55 -24.84 -3.46
CA PRO A 646 -17.18 -25.29 -3.68
C PRO A 646 -16.36 -25.15 -2.38
N TYR A 647 -15.53 -26.15 -2.10
CA TYR A 647 -14.64 -26.09 -0.94
C TYR A 647 -13.17 -26.02 -1.37
N TYR A 648 -12.40 -25.35 -0.54
CA TYR A 648 -11.00 -25.03 -0.78
C TYR A 648 -10.15 -25.45 0.40
N HIS A 649 -8.92 -25.89 0.12
CA HIS A 649 -7.92 -26.19 1.13
C HIS A 649 -6.71 -25.28 1.00
N TYR A 650 -6.19 -24.83 2.13
CA TYR A 650 -4.88 -24.20 2.18
C TYR A 650 -3.77 -25.24 2.18
N LYS A 651 -2.82 -25.11 1.27
CA LYS A 651 -1.63 -25.97 1.20
C LYS A 651 -0.38 -25.15 0.86
N GLY A 652 0.82 -25.65 1.30
CA GLY A 652 2.10 -25.09 0.92
C GLY A 652 2.65 -25.77 -0.34
N VAL A 653 3.11 -24.99 -1.33
CA VAL A 653 3.76 -25.46 -2.55
C VAL A 653 5.00 -24.62 -2.85
N ASP A 654 6.01 -25.19 -3.49
CA ASP A 654 7.14 -24.40 -3.99
C ASP A 654 6.73 -23.72 -5.31
N ALA A 655 6.72 -22.41 -5.38
CA ALA A 655 6.23 -21.63 -6.51
C ALA A 655 7.31 -20.79 -7.19
N GLN A 656 7.18 -20.64 -8.50
CA GLN A 656 8.05 -19.79 -9.32
C GLN A 656 7.19 -18.78 -10.08
N PHE A 657 7.60 -17.50 -10.03
CA PHE A 657 6.95 -16.39 -10.74
C PHE A 657 7.95 -15.77 -11.69
N VAL A 658 7.55 -15.52 -12.92
CA VAL A 658 8.30 -14.76 -13.90
C VAL A 658 7.37 -13.76 -14.55
N GLY A 659 7.83 -12.53 -14.73
CA GLY A 659 7.00 -11.51 -15.36
C GLY A 659 7.78 -10.31 -15.84
N VAL A 660 7.07 -9.43 -16.52
CA VAL A 660 7.59 -8.18 -17.03
C VAL A 660 6.50 -7.11 -17.03
N ASP A 661 6.84 -5.93 -16.52
CA ASP A 661 6.06 -4.71 -16.66
C ASP A 661 6.75 -3.80 -17.67
N PHE A 662 5.99 -3.25 -18.59
CA PHE A 662 6.45 -2.24 -19.56
C PHE A 662 5.56 -1.00 -19.42
N GLU A 663 6.19 0.16 -19.37
CA GLU A 663 5.52 1.45 -19.36
C GLU A 663 6.21 2.40 -20.33
N MET A 664 5.41 3.10 -21.14
CA MET A 664 5.85 4.14 -22.03
C MET A 664 4.98 5.38 -21.85
N GLN A 665 5.63 6.52 -21.67
CA GLN A 665 5.01 7.84 -21.76
C GLN A 665 5.71 8.61 -22.86
N TRP A 666 4.96 8.99 -23.88
CA TRP A 666 5.50 9.71 -25.01
C TRP A 666 4.72 10.98 -25.31
N ARG A 667 5.34 12.12 -25.11
CA ARG A 667 4.80 13.41 -25.51
C ARG A 667 5.12 13.61 -27.00
N VAL A 668 4.19 13.15 -27.85
CA VAL A 668 4.30 13.24 -29.32
C VAL A 668 4.26 14.70 -29.79
N HIS A 669 3.50 15.52 -29.06
CA HIS A 669 3.32 16.94 -29.32
C HIS A 669 3.11 17.66 -27.96
N PRO A 670 3.42 18.96 -27.80
CA PRO A 670 3.15 19.66 -26.54
C PRO A 670 1.74 19.48 -25.99
N GLN A 671 0.76 19.23 -26.84
CA GLN A 671 -0.65 19.04 -26.49
C GLN A 671 -1.08 17.58 -26.45
N ILE A 672 -0.27 16.64 -26.96
CA ILE A 672 -0.65 15.23 -27.16
C ILE A 672 0.38 14.32 -26.52
N SER A 673 -0.09 13.49 -25.58
CA SER A 673 0.72 12.45 -24.96
C SER A 673 0.09 11.08 -25.13
N LEU A 674 0.92 10.08 -25.41
CA LEU A 674 0.55 8.68 -25.46
C LEU A 674 1.14 7.96 -24.25
N LEU A 675 0.32 7.23 -23.54
CA LEU A 675 0.73 6.34 -22.45
C LEU A 675 0.40 4.90 -22.84
N GLN A 676 1.34 3.99 -22.59
CA GLN A 676 1.18 2.56 -22.80
C GLN A 676 1.69 1.84 -21.56
N GLN A 677 0.89 0.94 -21.00
CA GLN A 677 1.30 0.00 -19.96
C GLN A 677 1.00 -1.41 -20.44
N THR A 678 1.91 -2.34 -20.21
CA THR A 678 1.72 -3.75 -20.54
C THR A 678 2.28 -4.59 -19.40
N ASN A 679 1.50 -5.54 -18.92
CA ASN A 679 1.87 -6.38 -17.77
C ASN A 679 1.67 -7.84 -18.15
N TRP A 680 2.67 -8.65 -17.85
CA TRP A 680 2.60 -10.10 -18.04
C TRP A 680 3.26 -10.80 -16.86
N VAL A 681 2.61 -11.85 -16.37
CA VAL A 681 3.12 -12.72 -15.32
C VAL A 681 2.68 -14.15 -15.55
N ARG A 682 3.56 -15.08 -15.27
CA ARG A 682 3.27 -16.51 -15.16
C ARG A 682 3.78 -17.04 -13.85
N ALA A 683 3.00 -17.88 -13.19
CA ALA A 683 3.41 -18.56 -11.98
C ALA A 683 3.05 -20.03 -12.04
N LYS A 684 3.97 -20.88 -11.55
CA LYS A 684 3.79 -22.33 -11.56
C LYS A 684 4.40 -22.98 -10.31
N GLU A 685 3.90 -24.11 -9.94
CA GLU A 685 4.51 -24.98 -8.95
C GLU A 685 5.84 -25.53 -9.48
N ALA A 686 6.90 -25.42 -8.68
CA ALA A 686 8.25 -25.77 -9.13
C ALA A 686 8.44 -27.27 -9.41
N LYS A 687 7.78 -28.15 -8.65
CA LYS A 687 7.92 -29.61 -8.77
C LYS A 687 7.06 -30.19 -9.89
N THR A 688 5.79 -29.86 -9.89
CA THR A 688 4.80 -30.43 -10.83
C THR A 688 4.77 -29.67 -12.14
N GLN A 689 5.28 -28.44 -12.21
CA GLN A 689 5.21 -27.50 -13.32
C GLN A 689 3.77 -27.09 -13.69
N ILE A 690 2.79 -27.36 -12.82
CA ILE A 690 1.39 -26.95 -12.98
C ILE A 690 1.31 -25.45 -12.73
N ASP A 691 0.59 -24.74 -13.60
CA ASP A 691 0.35 -23.30 -13.45
C ASP A 691 -0.53 -23.02 -12.22
N LEU A 692 -0.30 -21.87 -11.54
CA LEU A 692 -1.05 -21.51 -10.35
C LEU A 692 -2.40 -20.85 -10.71
N ILE A 693 -3.38 -21.02 -9.85
CA ILE A 693 -4.70 -20.37 -9.96
C ILE A 693 -4.60 -18.86 -9.65
N HIS A 694 -5.52 -18.05 -10.21
CA HIS A 694 -5.63 -16.60 -9.98
C HIS A 694 -4.42 -15.76 -10.41
N ILE A 695 -3.61 -16.27 -11.34
CA ILE A 695 -2.54 -15.51 -11.96
C ILE A 695 -3.12 -14.61 -13.06
N PRO A 696 -2.81 -13.31 -13.07
CA PRO A 696 -3.34 -12.37 -14.06
C PRO A 696 -2.99 -12.76 -15.51
N PRO A 697 -3.92 -12.66 -16.46
CA PRO A 697 -3.59 -12.77 -17.90
C PRO A 697 -2.77 -11.57 -18.38
N LEU A 698 -2.17 -11.69 -19.57
CA LEU A 698 -1.54 -10.56 -20.24
C LEU A 698 -2.54 -9.41 -20.39
N SER A 699 -2.15 -8.23 -19.95
CA SER A 699 -2.99 -7.02 -20.04
C SER A 699 -2.20 -5.84 -20.59
N ALA A 700 -2.89 -4.97 -21.32
CA ALA A 700 -2.36 -3.73 -21.83
C ALA A 700 -3.37 -2.59 -21.61
N HIS A 701 -2.85 -1.43 -21.20
CA HIS A 701 -3.61 -0.20 -21.05
C HIS A 701 -2.97 0.90 -21.87
N GLN A 702 -3.75 1.48 -22.80
CA GLN A 702 -3.32 2.59 -23.64
C GLN A 702 -4.15 3.83 -23.31
N LYS A 703 -3.51 4.99 -23.28
CA LYS A 703 -4.19 6.28 -23.04
C LYS A 703 -3.60 7.34 -23.96
N LEU A 704 -4.46 7.98 -24.73
CA LEU A 704 -4.15 9.18 -25.49
C LEU A 704 -4.69 10.39 -24.70
N VAL A 705 -3.83 11.33 -24.41
CA VAL A 705 -4.14 12.54 -23.64
C VAL A 705 -3.99 13.76 -24.53
N PHE A 706 -5.02 14.57 -24.63
CA PHE A 706 -4.99 15.87 -25.27
C PHE A 706 -5.18 16.97 -24.23
N VAL A 707 -4.27 17.95 -24.18
CA VAL A 707 -4.30 19.11 -23.29
C VAL A 707 -4.59 20.36 -24.12
N HIS A 708 -5.57 21.16 -23.71
CA HIS A 708 -5.96 22.37 -24.45
C HIS A 708 -4.85 23.44 -24.35
N PRO A 709 -4.38 24.03 -25.47
CA PRO A 709 -3.21 24.91 -25.50
C PRO A 709 -3.38 26.24 -24.73
N GLN A 710 -4.59 26.75 -24.60
CA GLN A 710 -4.87 28.07 -24.02
C GLN A 710 -5.72 28.02 -22.76
N LYS A 711 -6.41 26.91 -22.51
CA LYS A 711 -7.28 26.76 -21.33
C LYS A 711 -6.60 25.83 -20.34
N LYS A 712 -6.02 26.42 -19.29
CA LYS A 712 -5.38 25.66 -18.22
C LYS A 712 -6.38 24.68 -17.58
N GLY A 713 -5.94 23.46 -17.32
CA GLY A 713 -6.79 22.42 -16.70
C GLY A 713 -7.82 21.77 -17.61
N TRP A 714 -7.89 22.13 -18.90
CA TRP A 714 -8.75 21.43 -19.87
C TRP A 714 -8.02 20.28 -20.51
N LYS A 715 -8.52 19.06 -20.26
CA LYS A 715 -7.88 17.81 -20.69
C LYS A 715 -8.93 16.84 -21.21
N TRP A 716 -8.65 16.19 -22.34
CA TRP A 716 -9.44 15.09 -22.87
C TRP A 716 -8.58 13.84 -22.98
N GLU A 717 -9.10 12.70 -22.51
CA GLU A 717 -8.45 11.41 -22.57
C GLU A 717 -9.32 10.40 -23.27
N ILE A 718 -8.71 9.58 -24.12
CA ILE A 718 -9.29 8.36 -24.65
C ILE A 718 -8.40 7.22 -24.20
N TYR A 719 -8.97 6.16 -23.65
CA TYR A 719 -8.22 5.01 -23.18
C TYR A 719 -8.84 3.69 -23.60
N ASN A 720 -7.99 2.69 -23.72
CA ASN A 720 -8.36 1.32 -24.03
C ASN A 720 -7.66 0.38 -23.05
N THR A 721 -8.40 -0.56 -22.50
CA THR A 721 -7.87 -1.66 -21.69
C THR A 721 -8.10 -2.97 -22.41
N GLN A 722 -7.04 -3.67 -22.74
CA GLN A 722 -7.06 -4.98 -23.38
C GLN A 722 -6.60 -6.03 -22.40
N VAL A 723 -7.36 -7.11 -22.27
CA VAL A 723 -7.02 -8.27 -21.44
C VAL A 723 -7.15 -9.51 -22.30
N ALA A 724 -6.06 -10.27 -22.41
CA ALA A 724 -6.06 -11.52 -23.16
C ALA A 724 -6.80 -12.62 -22.35
N SER A 725 -7.26 -13.67 -23.03
CA SER A 725 -7.68 -14.88 -22.35
C SER A 725 -6.48 -15.51 -21.61
N GLN A 726 -6.67 -15.99 -20.38
CA GLN A 726 -5.61 -16.65 -19.65
C GLN A 726 -5.27 -18.00 -20.30
N ARG A 727 -3.98 -18.22 -20.60
CA ARG A 727 -3.49 -19.45 -21.26
C ARG A 727 -2.80 -20.41 -20.28
N PHE A 728 -2.43 -19.93 -19.10
CA PHE A 728 -1.63 -20.62 -18.10
C PHE A 728 -2.47 -20.79 -16.83
N PHE A 729 -3.21 -21.86 -16.72
CA PHE A 729 -4.11 -22.13 -15.61
C PHE A 729 -4.13 -23.64 -15.27
N PRO A 730 -4.37 -24.00 -14.00
CA PRO A 730 -4.48 -25.42 -13.62
C PRO A 730 -5.82 -26.00 -14.04
N ASP A 731 -5.89 -27.32 -14.24
CA ASP A 731 -7.14 -28.05 -14.36
C ASP A 731 -7.65 -28.44 -12.97
N ASN A 732 -8.64 -27.70 -12.48
CA ASN A 732 -9.32 -27.93 -11.21
C ASN A 732 -10.76 -28.37 -11.42
N ASN A 733 -11.09 -28.99 -12.55
CA ASN A 733 -12.42 -29.48 -12.86
C ASN A 733 -12.77 -30.71 -12.01
N PHE A 734 -14.04 -30.81 -11.65
CA PHE A 734 -14.54 -31.93 -10.83
C PHE A 734 -15.50 -32.79 -11.58
N THR A 735 -15.46 -34.10 -11.33
CA THR A 735 -16.50 -35.05 -11.75
C THR A 735 -17.48 -35.27 -10.60
N TYR A 736 -18.75 -35.17 -10.89
CA TYR A 736 -19.81 -35.38 -9.92
C TYR A 736 -20.87 -36.31 -10.50
N GLN A 737 -21.44 -37.20 -9.65
CA GLN A 737 -22.50 -38.15 -10.05
C GLN A 737 -23.88 -37.56 -9.70
N PHE A 738 -24.74 -37.49 -10.71
CA PHE A 738 -26.11 -37.03 -10.59
C PHE A 738 -27.07 -38.19 -10.87
N ILE A 739 -28.24 -38.11 -10.27
CA ILE A 739 -29.38 -38.95 -10.68
C ILE A 739 -30.22 -38.12 -11.65
N GLU A 740 -30.12 -38.42 -12.94
CA GLU A 740 -30.88 -37.78 -14.00
C GLU A 740 -31.82 -38.81 -14.64
N ASN A 741 -33.12 -38.53 -14.63
CA ASN A 741 -34.16 -39.46 -15.11
C ASN A 741 -34.09 -40.87 -14.49
N GLY A 742 -33.66 -40.95 -13.21
CA GLY A 742 -33.51 -42.21 -12.49
C GLY A 742 -32.26 -43.02 -12.83
N GLN A 743 -31.34 -42.47 -13.63
CA GLN A 743 -30.07 -43.07 -13.97
C GLN A 743 -28.92 -42.26 -13.37
N LEU A 744 -27.88 -42.98 -12.89
CA LEU A 744 -26.64 -42.32 -12.37
C LEU A 744 -25.83 -41.83 -13.58
N THR A 745 -25.68 -40.50 -13.69
CA THR A 745 -24.93 -39.85 -14.75
C THR A 745 -23.75 -39.12 -14.15
N THR A 746 -22.56 -39.30 -14.72
CA THR A 746 -21.35 -38.54 -14.31
C THR A 746 -21.19 -37.32 -15.18
N LYS A 747 -21.07 -36.13 -14.57
CA LYS A 747 -20.84 -34.87 -15.26
C LYS A 747 -19.55 -34.22 -14.75
N THR A 748 -18.84 -33.54 -15.62
CA THR A 748 -17.71 -32.69 -15.25
C THR A 748 -18.21 -31.27 -15.02
N ILE A 749 -17.88 -30.70 -13.86
CA ILE A 749 -18.14 -29.31 -13.51
C ILE A 749 -16.87 -28.52 -13.82
N ASP A 750 -16.95 -27.66 -14.82
CA ASP A 750 -15.82 -26.85 -15.29
C ASP A 750 -15.74 -25.56 -14.51
N ILE A 751 -14.71 -25.44 -13.67
CA ILE A 751 -14.34 -24.21 -12.94
C ILE A 751 -12.95 -23.69 -13.35
N SER A 752 -12.32 -24.33 -14.32
CA SER A 752 -10.94 -24.04 -14.73
C SER A 752 -10.89 -23.17 -15.98
N THR A 753 -11.77 -23.43 -16.95
CA THR A 753 -11.74 -22.73 -18.25
C THR A 753 -11.85 -21.23 -18.09
N PRO A 754 -10.84 -20.46 -18.55
CA PRO A 754 -10.86 -19.01 -18.48
C PRO A 754 -11.88 -18.40 -19.44
N PRO A 755 -12.44 -17.25 -19.10
CA PRO A 755 -13.27 -16.49 -20.03
C PRO A 755 -12.45 -15.95 -21.21
N ASN A 756 -13.15 -15.58 -22.28
CA ASN A 756 -12.54 -14.92 -23.44
C ASN A 756 -11.86 -13.62 -23.07
N GLY A 757 -10.82 -13.26 -23.81
CA GLY A 757 -10.18 -11.94 -23.73
C GLY A 757 -11.16 -10.84 -24.15
N TYR A 758 -10.89 -9.61 -23.71
CA TYR A 758 -11.77 -8.48 -23.97
C TYR A 758 -10.99 -7.17 -24.17
N SER A 759 -11.68 -6.19 -24.78
CA SER A 759 -11.18 -4.82 -24.99
C SER A 759 -12.25 -3.83 -24.54
N LEU A 760 -11.87 -2.93 -23.63
CA LEU A 760 -12.76 -1.91 -23.07
C LEU A 760 -12.26 -0.53 -23.45
N TRP A 761 -13.13 0.26 -24.10
CA TRP A 761 -12.85 1.65 -24.45
C TRP A 761 -13.49 2.59 -23.44
N GLY A 762 -12.81 3.67 -23.13
CA GLY A 762 -13.35 4.74 -22.29
C GLY A 762 -12.83 6.10 -22.70
N SER A 763 -13.45 7.12 -22.14
CA SER A 763 -13.08 8.52 -22.36
C SER A 763 -13.31 9.35 -21.11
N SER A 764 -12.47 10.35 -20.90
CA SER A 764 -12.59 11.31 -19.80
C SER A 764 -12.34 12.73 -20.30
N LEU A 765 -13.21 13.64 -19.94
CA LEU A 765 -13.08 15.07 -20.22
C LEU A 765 -13.03 15.83 -18.90
N VAL A 766 -11.96 16.58 -18.68
CA VAL A 766 -11.74 17.46 -17.53
C VAL A 766 -11.82 18.91 -18.00
N LEU A 767 -12.63 19.70 -17.34
CA LEU A 767 -12.80 21.14 -17.58
C LEU A 767 -12.59 21.87 -16.24
N GLN A 768 -11.67 22.82 -16.19
CA GLN A 768 -11.40 23.60 -14.99
C GLN A 768 -11.60 25.10 -15.27
N TRP A 769 -12.15 25.78 -14.30
CA TRP A 769 -12.31 27.24 -14.29
C TRP A 769 -11.77 27.78 -12.98
N ASP A 770 -10.79 28.66 -13.08
CA ASP A 770 -10.25 29.41 -11.94
C ASP A 770 -11.18 30.59 -11.64
N LEU A 771 -11.49 30.79 -10.37
CA LEU A 771 -12.32 31.85 -9.84
C LEU A 771 -11.45 32.85 -9.06
N GLU A 772 -12.00 33.96 -8.66
CA GLU A 772 -11.31 34.93 -7.82
C GLU A 772 -10.88 34.32 -6.46
N GLY A 773 -9.70 34.73 -5.94
CA GLY A 773 -9.24 34.37 -4.61
C GLY A 773 -8.75 32.92 -4.47
N GLN A 774 -8.09 32.36 -5.49
CA GLN A 774 -7.53 30.99 -5.54
C GLN A 774 -8.58 29.87 -5.51
N ARG A 775 -9.85 30.19 -5.73
CA ARG A 775 -10.93 29.20 -5.86
C ARG A 775 -10.97 28.62 -7.25
N SER A 776 -11.45 27.39 -7.37
CA SER A 776 -11.65 26.77 -8.68
C SER A 776 -12.88 25.85 -8.69
N ILE A 777 -13.44 25.67 -9.88
CA ILE A 777 -14.45 24.64 -10.16
C ILE A 777 -13.88 23.74 -11.23
N GLN A 778 -13.95 22.43 -10.99
CA GLN A 778 -13.59 21.41 -11.96
C GLN A 778 -14.81 20.53 -12.24
N LEU A 779 -15.08 20.31 -13.51
CA LEU A 779 -16.06 19.34 -14.01
C LEU A 779 -15.30 18.23 -14.71
N GLN A 780 -15.57 16.98 -14.36
CA GLN A 780 -15.06 15.82 -15.06
C GLN A 780 -16.19 14.90 -15.50
N CYS A 781 -16.23 14.55 -16.80
CA CYS A 781 -17.14 13.58 -17.36
C CYS A 781 -16.34 12.35 -17.79
N ILE A 782 -16.75 11.17 -17.31
CA ILE A 782 -16.06 9.89 -17.57
C ILE A 782 -17.07 8.92 -18.17
N VAL A 783 -16.63 8.18 -19.18
CA VAL A 783 -17.39 7.05 -19.74
C VAL A 783 -16.49 5.83 -19.75
N ASP A 784 -16.80 4.84 -18.93
CA ASP A 784 -16.13 3.54 -18.92
C ASP A 784 -16.96 2.53 -19.72
N ASN A 785 -16.28 1.56 -20.35
CA ASN A 785 -16.91 0.57 -21.24
C ASN A 785 -17.84 1.22 -22.28
N LEU A 786 -17.32 2.16 -23.04
CA LEU A 786 -18.07 3.01 -24.00
C LEU A 786 -18.89 2.17 -24.99
N ALA A 787 -18.37 1.04 -25.46
CA ALA A 787 -19.04 0.14 -26.39
C ALA A 787 -20.10 -0.75 -25.73
N ASN A 788 -20.24 -0.71 -24.41
CA ASN A 788 -21.08 -1.61 -23.62
C ASN A 788 -20.75 -3.10 -23.87
N THR A 789 -19.47 -3.40 -23.95
CA THR A 789 -18.95 -4.76 -24.20
C THR A 789 -19.33 -5.70 -23.05
N THR A 790 -19.87 -6.86 -23.37
CA THR A 790 -20.08 -7.96 -22.42
C THR A 790 -18.79 -8.72 -22.21
N TYR A 791 -18.37 -8.89 -20.95
CA TYR A 791 -17.14 -9.57 -20.61
C TYR A 791 -17.19 -10.17 -19.21
N ARG A 792 -16.29 -11.13 -18.95
CA ARG A 792 -16.02 -11.73 -17.64
C ARG A 792 -14.52 -11.64 -17.35
N SER A 793 -14.15 -11.21 -16.14
CA SER A 793 -12.75 -11.15 -15.73
C SER A 793 -12.30 -12.49 -15.15
N TYR A 794 -11.19 -13.04 -15.60
CA TYR A 794 -10.60 -14.26 -15.03
C TYR A 794 -10.34 -14.15 -13.52
N LEU A 795 -9.98 -12.95 -13.05
CA LEU A 795 -9.72 -12.68 -11.64
C LEU A 795 -10.98 -12.30 -10.84
N ASN A 796 -12.17 -12.36 -11.41
CA ASN A 796 -13.41 -12.26 -10.63
C ASN A 796 -13.84 -13.66 -10.17
N ARG A 797 -13.87 -13.87 -8.85
CA ARG A 797 -14.26 -15.17 -8.27
C ARG A 797 -15.71 -15.53 -8.53
N LEU A 798 -16.56 -14.53 -8.81
CA LEU A 798 -17.96 -14.72 -9.19
C LEU A 798 -18.19 -14.78 -10.72
N ARG A 799 -17.13 -14.86 -11.54
CA ARG A 799 -17.20 -14.89 -13.01
C ARG A 799 -18.08 -15.98 -13.59
N PHE A 800 -18.27 -17.04 -12.84
CA PHE A 800 -19.11 -18.16 -13.27
C PHE A 800 -20.61 -17.84 -13.28
N TYR A 801 -21.04 -16.88 -12.47
CA TYR A 801 -22.45 -16.61 -12.22
C TYR A 801 -22.98 -15.40 -12.97
N ALA A 802 -22.13 -14.45 -13.36
CA ALA A 802 -22.55 -13.23 -14.04
C ALA A 802 -21.42 -12.57 -14.82
N ASP A 803 -21.79 -11.72 -15.77
CA ASP A 803 -20.90 -10.81 -16.47
C ASP A 803 -20.49 -9.63 -15.58
N GLU A 804 -19.42 -8.94 -15.98
CA GLU A 804 -18.97 -7.71 -15.35
C GLU A 804 -19.92 -6.54 -15.67
N MET A 805 -19.73 -5.45 -14.94
CA MET A 805 -20.50 -4.22 -15.12
C MET A 805 -20.38 -3.67 -16.54
N GLY A 806 -21.49 -3.31 -17.16
CA GLY A 806 -21.59 -2.68 -18.48
C GLY A 806 -21.13 -1.22 -18.46
N ARG A 807 -21.53 -0.45 -19.49
CA ARG A 807 -21.18 0.97 -19.61
C ARG A 807 -21.57 1.75 -18.37
N ASN A 808 -20.65 2.60 -17.91
CA ASN A 808 -20.88 3.55 -16.83
C ASN A 808 -20.55 4.97 -17.31
N ILE A 809 -21.46 5.91 -17.07
CA ILE A 809 -21.23 7.34 -17.27
C ILE A 809 -21.16 7.97 -15.90
N GLN A 810 -20.07 8.68 -15.62
CA GLN A 810 -19.86 9.34 -14.33
C GLN A 810 -19.57 10.82 -14.55
N VAL A 811 -20.16 11.66 -13.71
CA VAL A 811 -19.90 13.10 -13.66
C VAL A 811 -19.39 13.45 -12.27
N LEU A 812 -18.28 14.18 -12.22
CA LEU A 812 -17.68 14.70 -10.99
C LEU A 812 -17.64 16.22 -11.05
N ILE A 813 -17.95 16.84 -9.93
CA ILE A 813 -17.83 18.29 -9.73
C ILE A 813 -17.00 18.50 -8.47
N LYS A 814 -15.89 19.22 -8.59
CA LYS A 814 -15.05 19.63 -7.48
C LYS A 814 -15.06 21.16 -7.38
N TYR A 815 -15.35 21.66 -6.19
CA TYR A 815 -15.18 23.06 -5.83
C TYR A 815 -14.04 23.16 -4.82
N SER A 816 -13.02 23.94 -5.12
CA SER A 816 -11.89 24.20 -4.24
C SER A 816 -11.92 25.64 -3.72
N LEU A 817 -11.67 25.78 -2.39
CA LEU A 817 -11.63 27.06 -1.66
C LEU A 817 -10.22 27.59 -1.62
#